data_68bfc90358e968c90642e824fe72baa6
#
_entry.id   68bfc90358e968c90642e824fe72baa6
#
_cell.length_a   1.000
_cell.length_b   1.000
_cell.length_c   1.000
_cell.angle_alpha   90.00
_cell.angle_beta   90.00
_cell.angle_gamma   90.00
#
_symmetry.space_group_name_H-M   'P 1'
#
loop_
_entity.id
_entity.type
_entity.pdbx_description
1 polymer ?
#
loop_
_entity_poly.entity_id
_entity_poly.type
_entity_poly.pdbx_seq_one_letter_code
_entity_poly.pdbx_strand_id
1 'polypeptide(L)'
;VFVCGSLIAQTAGKVRGTVTDESTGEALVGANILIDGTGLGAATDENGEYFILNVSPGTYTMRAQLIGYAEDVESDIRVYIDLTTTVDFSTSPEALEGAAVDVVARRALVQPDVAGTVINVSGGGIENIPVRSVGDFISQQAGVESGMVIRGSGINETAFVIDGISTRGGRDGTPTTAIALTSVDELQIQTGGMSASVGNARGGAINIVTKDPRDRMILDVLINQTPAHNMSFAEGAEIVKDYAAYWLKPYKDENMNSAGTDGGAWDKYFKGQYPAFTGWDAHMAGTTGAGATLTKSDWLEVFDWHHRKNTEVTDPFSSIDLTFGMPLGGTGLRFLVSYLNNNEPYFYPQARASFKENSVHAKLMYDLSSSMKLMTFVKTANQEGTAHEAWDMLHVPYPQRGGTPLYPWGAGSANSTLVFNSNQGISPTETLINQNGDHVGRSVIFPWDRYAVTDYNTNIMGATFTHTLNAKSFYNLGFSINSEEFKTGPNTRRGATNSGPGDSNGDVPAAVVKLYGAGGTGVDSLVWTPWGWTSDGMSNPGSGARLGGHWARGRDDSKISSTNINFDYTTQLNSTNQVNAGAWVSMYDYDMEFGSSDSVIVHVERGAQKWQKTPMQAGLYVEDKLEFKGMIATLGMSMDYYNPNTDWWNYSDYARDLTAKEKGDIGDERFSDVDAEAAETQITWNPKIRIAFPITVNSKLYFNYGSYRQQLTAQESFMIWQAWRGEVHQIGDPSNPMPKTVSYEVGFEQALRDAYLLRMGGYYKDNSLQSKTVWYQSIDSEVSYYKSQPYNYSDTRGLEFSLSKNMGDLRGYFNYTYSVRTQGNFGWGSQYENDVTQATYELTTTDHYQIKPVAEPFASANLEYVAPKSMGPLADFRVTLNGGWRAGRHFTWVGPGGATIPG
;
A
#
# COMPACT_ATOMS: atom_id res chain seq x y z
N VAL A 1 -34.06 13.24 0.60
CA VAL A 1 -33.12 12.13 0.70
C VAL A 1 -32.31 12.15 -0.59
N PHE A 2 -31.14 12.78 -0.61
CA PHE A 2 -30.20 12.69 -1.71
C PHE A 2 -29.23 11.55 -1.40
N VAL A 3 -29.20 10.56 -2.27
CA VAL A 3 -28.24 9.46 -2.21
C VAL A 3 -26.99 9.89 -2.98
N CYS A 4 -25.88 10.00 -2.34
CA CYS A 4 -24.59 10.41 -2.94
C CYS A 4 -23.48 9.39 -2.61
N GLY A 5 -22.49 9.21 -3.41
CA GLY A 5 -21.57 8.07 -3.38
C GLY A 5 -20.09 8.26 -3.75
N SER A 6 -19.20 7.28 -3.80
CA SER A 6 -17.72 7.28 -3.74
C SER A 6 -16.91 7.46 -5.04
N LEU A 7 -15.58 7.69 -4.83
CA LEU A 7 -14.47 7.78 -5.80
C LEU A 7 -14.64 6.93 -7.08
N ILE A 8 -14.77 7.58 -8.22
CA ILE A 8 -14.39 6.99 -9.51
C ILE A 8 -13.38 7.91 -10.19
N ALA A 9 -12.18 7.37 -10.51
CA ALA A 9 -11.40 7.89 -11.60
C ALA A 9 -12.17 7.60 -12.91
N GLN A 10 -12.19 8.51 -13.86
CA GLN A 10 -12.79 8.24 -15.17
C GLN A 10 -12.14 6.98 -15.74
N THR A 11 -12.96 6.08 -16.28
CA THR A 11 -12.50 4.82 -16.88
C THR A 11 -12.52 4.87 -18.41
N ALA A 12 -12.85 6.03 -19.00
CA ALA A 12 -12.99 6.23 -20.43
C ALA A 12 -12.16 7.41 -20.92
N GLY A 13 -11.78 7.38 -22.17
CA GLY A 13 -11.10 8.46 -22.88
C GLY A 13 -12.04 9.25 -23.79
N LYS A 14 -11.47 10.26 -24.46
CA LYS A 14 -12.12 11.12 -25.44
C LYS A 14 -11.36 11.00 -26.77
N VAL A 15 -12.07 10.95 -27.88
CA VAL A 15 -11.49 11.13 -29.20
C VAL A 15 -11.99 12.46 -29.81
N ARG A 16 -11.11 13.22 -30.43
CA ARG A 16 -11.45 14.42 -31.19
C ARG A 16 -10.61 14.49 -32.46
N GLY A 17 -10.99 15.35 -33.36
CA GLY A 17 -10.23 15.62 -34.58
C GLY A 17 -10.99 16.52 -35.53
N THR A 18 -10.41 16.70 -36.70
CA THR A 18 -10.97 17.47 -37.81
C THR A 18 -11.12 16.60 -39.04
N VAL A 19 -12.12 16.89 -39.85
CA VAL A 19 -12.26 16.26 -41.17
C VAL A 19 -12.15 17.35 -42.24
N THR A 20 -11.19 17.16 -43.15
CA THR A 20 -10.91 18.15 -44.21
C THR A 20 -10.93 17.48 -45.59
N ASP A 21 -11.22 18.31 -46.63
CA ASP A 21 -11.02 17.92 -48.00
C ASP A 21 -9.53 17.89 -48.33
N GLU A 22 -9.04 16.75 -48.83
CA GLU A 22 -7.61 16.51 -49.09
C GLU A 22 -7.04 17.49 -50.14
N SER A 23 -7.85 17.92 -51.09
CA SER A 23 -7.42 18.75 -52.21
C SER A 23 -7.48 20.27 -51.90
N THR A 24 -8.42 20.71 -51.07
CA THR A 24 -8.67 22.13 -50.79
C THR A 24 -8.24 22.53 -49.38
N GLY A 25 -8.17 21.56 -48.45
CA GLY A 25 -7.96 21.82 -47.03
C GLY A 25 -9.18 22.43 -46.33
N GLU A 26 -10.33 22.52 -47.00
CA GLU A 26 -11.55 23.05 -46.41
C GLU A 26 -12.18 22.06 -45.41
N ALA A 27 -12.79 22.60 -44.38
CA ALA A 27 -13.48 21.82 -43.33
C ALA A 27 -14.74 21.13 -43.91
N LEU A 28 -14.89 19.84 -43.65
CA LEU A 28 -16.05 19.07 -44.09
C LEU A 28 -17.11 18.99 -42.98
N VAL A 29 -18.22 19.68 -43.19
CA VAL A 29 -19.35 19.76 -42.24
C VAL A 29 -20.26 18.54 -42.40
N GLY A 30 -20.70 17.95 -41.29
CA GLY A 30 -21.64 16.83 -41.28
C GLY A 30 -21.04 15.49 -41.70
N ALA A 31 -19.71 15.37 -41.76
CA ALA A 31 -19.05 14.10 -41.91
C ALA A 31 -19.33 13.22 -40.67
N ASN A 32 -19.70 11.97 -40.88
CA ASN A 32 -20.04 11.01 -39.82
C ASN A 32 -18.82 10.18 -39.46
N ILE A 33 -18.37 10.28 -38.22
CA ILE A 33 -17.25 9.55 -37.70
C ILE A 33 -17.75 8.40 -36.84
N LEU A 34 -17.27 7.18 -37.10
CA LEU A 34 -17.70 5.97 -36.42
C LEU A 34 -16.47 5.25 -35.83
N ILE A 35 -16.61 4.69 -34.62
CA ILE A 35 -15.63 3.80 -34.02
C ILE A 35 -16.11 2.36 -34.23
N ASP A 36 -15.35 1.59 -34.99
CA ASP A 36 -15.70 0.21 -35.35
C ASP A 36 -15.85 -0.66 -34.09
N GLY A 37 -16.82 -1.57 -34.12
CA GLY A 37 -17.10 -2.48 -32.99
C GLY A 37 -17.77 -1.80 -31.78
N THR A 38 -18.16 -0.53 -31.91
CA THR A 38 -18.87 0.23 -30.88
C THR A 38 -20.13 0.88 -31.44
N GLY A 39 -21.01 1.34 -30.56
CA GLY A 39 -22.14 2.20 -30.98
C GLY A 39 -21.79 3.69 -30.93
N LEU A 40 -20.53 4.07 -30.81
CA LEU A 40 -20.07 5.43 -30.59
C LEU A 40 -19.71 6.10 -31.93
N GLY A 41 -20.14 7.35 -32.12
CA GLY A 41 -19.81 8.17 -33.27
C GLY A 41 -20.23 9.61 -33.04
N ALA A 42 -19.81 10.50 -33.95
CA ALA A 42 -20.16 11.90 -33.96
C ALA A 42 -20.18 12.44 -35.39
N ALA A 43 -20.92 13.51 -35.61
CA ALA A 43 -20.87 14.28 -36.87
C ALA A 43 -20.00 15.53 -36.64
N THR A 44 -19.29 15.97 -37.69
CA THR A 44 -18.48 17.20 -37.67
C THR A 44 -19.36 18.46 -37.67
N ASP A 45 -18.90 19.46 -36.94
CA ASP A 45 -19.52 20.77 -36.83
C ASP A 45 -19.16 21.70 -38.01
N GLU A 46 -19.54 22.99 -37.91
CA GLU A 46 -19.30 24.01 -38.97
C GLU A 46 -17.80 24.25 -39.25
N ASN A 47 -16.91 23.87 -38.35
CA ASN A 47 -15.46 23.95 -38.49
C ASN A 47 -14.82 22.62 -38.93
N GLY A 48 -15.63 21.58 -39.20
CA GLY A 48 -15.15 20.23 -39.45
C GLY A 48 -14.62 19.51 -38.19
N GLU A 49 -14.85 20.07 -37.00
CA GLU A 49 -14.40 19.50 -35.74
C GLU A 49 -15.41 18.46 -35.22
N TYR A 50 -14.90 17.38 -34.63
CA TYR A 50 -15.72 16.36 -33.96
C TYR A 50 -15.11 15.94 -32.65
N PHE A 51 -15.93 15.42 -31.74
CA PHE A 51 -15.50 14.74 -30.52
C PHE A 51 -16.45 13.62 -30.14
N ILE A 52 -15.87 12.54 -29.66
CA ILE A 52 -16.56 11.34 -29.16
C ILE A 52 -16.12 11.14 -27.72
N LEU A 53 -17.05 11.30 -26.79
CA LEU A 53 -16.81 11.07 -25.35
C LEU A 53 -17.08 9.61 -24.98
N ASN A 54 -16.61 9.22 -23.79
CA ASN A 54 -16.87 7.92 -23.17
C ASN A 54 -16.38 6.73 -24.01
N VAL A 55 -15.23 6.87 -24.66
CA VAL A 55 -14.58 5.77 -25.38
C VAL A 55 -13.78 4.94 -24.40
N SER A 56 -14.11 3.66 -24.23
CA SER A 56 -13.34 2.77 -23.34
C SER A 56 -11.88 2.68 -23.80
N PRO A 57 -10.91 2.50 -22.90
CA PRO A 57 -9.53 2.24 -23.30
C PRO A 57 -9.46 1.05 -24.25
N GLY A 58 -8.57 1.12 -25.21
CA GLY A 58 -8.43 0.06 -26.22
C GLY A 58 -7.83 0.56 -27.52
N THR A 59 -7.62 -0.35 -28.47
CA THR A 59 -7.18 -0.03 -29.83
C THR A 59 -8.34 -0.19 -30.77
N TYR A 60 -8.60 0.83 -31.60
CA TYR A 60 -9.76 0.93 -32.46
C TYR A 60 -9.39 1.25 -33.91
N THR A 61 -10.31 0.92 -34.81
CA THR A 61 -10.38 1.45 -36.19
C THR A 61 -11.50 2.47 -36.21
N MET A 62 -11.26 3.62 -36.84
CA MET A 62 -12.25 4.68 -37.02
C MET A 62 -12.45 4.97 -38.51
N ARG A 63 -13.65 5.40 -38.83
CA ARG A 63 -14.06 5.72 -40.20
C ARG A 63 -14.69 7.07 -40.29
N ALA A 64 -14.31 7.85 -41.30
CA ALA A 64 -14.97 9.09 -41.68
C ALA A 64 -15.79 8.87 -42.97
N GLN A 65 -17.07 9.20 -42.91
CA GLN A 65 -18.00 9.03 -44.02
C GLN A 65 -18.75 10.33 -44.33
N LEU A 66 -18.72 10.77 -45.57
CA LEU A 66 -19.51 11.92 -46.04
C LEU A 66 -20.02 11.63 -47.44
N ILE A 67 -21.28 11.98 -47.72
CA ILE A 67 -21.89 11.77 -49.05
C ILE A 67 -21.13 12.58 -50.07
N GLY A 68 -20.60 11.89 -51.10
CA GLY A 68 -19.79 12.48 -52.18
C GLY A 68 -18.29 12.49 -51.95
N TYR A 69 -17.83 11.88 -50.84
CA TYR A 69 -16.43 11.72 -50.52
C TYR A 69 -16.09 10.23 -50.31
N ALA A 70 -14.84 9.88 -50.53
CA ALA A 70 -14.33 8.54 -50.28
C ALA A 70 -14.31 8.29 -48.76
N GLU A 71 -14.58 7.05 -48.34
CA GLU A 71 -14.42 6.64 -46.92
C GLU A 71 -12.94 6.66 -46.55
N ASP A 72 -12.61 7.38 -45.47
CA ASP A 72 -11.26 7.40 -44.88
C ASP A 72 -11.23 6.58 -43.61
N VAL A 73 -10.24 5.66 -43.48
CA VAL A 73 -10.15 4.67 -42.42
C VAL A 73 -8.80 4.77 -41.73
N GLU A 74 -8.83 5.06 -40.44
CA GLU A 74 -7.65 5.11 -39.61
C GLU A 74 -7.64 3.89 -38.65
N SER A 75 -6.57 3.09 -38.68
CA SER A 75 -6.42 1.88 -37.87
C SER A 75 -5.39 2.07 -36.76
N ASP A 76 -5.36 1.15 -35.77
CA ASP A 76 -4.44 1.14 -34.62
C ASP A 76 -4.50 2.38 -33.71
N ILE A 77 -5.67 3.01 -33.62
CA ILE A 77 -5.91 4.17 -32.75
C ILE A 77 -6.02 3.71 -31.29
N ARG A 78 -5.03 4.04 -30.48
CA ARG A 78 -5.05 3.72 -29.04
C ARG A 78 -5.72 4.85 -28.25
N VAL A 79 -6.80 4.51 -27.55
CA VAL A 79 -7.49 5.39 -26.60
C VAL A 79 -7.06 5.02 -25.18
N TYR A 80 -6.76 6.04 -24.37
CA TYR A 80 -6.30 5.90 -22.97
C TYR A 80 -7.31 6.51 -22.00
N ILE A 81 -7.25 6.06 -20.75
CA ILE A 81 -8.07 6.57 -19.64
C ILE A 81 -7.84 8.08 -19.45
N ASP A 82 -8.93 8.85 -19.31
CA ASP A 82 -8.94 10.30 -18.99
C ASP A 82 -8.09 11.18 -19.92
N LEU A 83 -7.79 10.67 -21.13
CA LEU A 83 -6.99 11.37 -22.11
C LEU A 83 -7.79 11.63 -23.40
N THR A 84 -7.34 12.67 -24.15
CA THR A 84 -7.87 12.99 -25.46
C THR A 84 -6.95 12.43 -26.54
N THR A 85 -7.46 11.52 -27.37
CA THR A 85 -6.80 11.05 -28.58
C THR A 85 -7.24 11.91 -29.75
N THR A 86 -6.29 12.51 -30.46
CA THR A 86 -6.58 13.31 -31.66
C THR A 86 -6.42 12.45 -32.90
N VAL A 87 -7.47 12.41 -33.76
CA VAL A 87 -7.49 11.68 -35.02
C VAL A 87 -8.08 12.62 -36.08
N ASP A 88 -7.26 13.07 -37.02
CA ASP A 88 -7.67 13.92 -38.10
C ASP A 88 -7.85 13.08 -39.37
N PHE A 89 -8.93 13.33 -40.12
CA PHE A 89 -9.24 12.70 -41.40
C PHE A 89 -9.08 13.66 -42.55
N SER A 90 -8.57 13.16 -43.68
CA SER A 90 -8.41 13.93 -44.91
C SER A 90 -8.92 13.10 -46.05
N THR A 91 -10.13 13.44 -46.48
CA THR A 91 -10.87 12.65 -47.51
C THR A 91 -11.01 13.40 -48.83
N SER A 92 -10.88 12.66 -49.95
CA SER A 92 -11.03 13.21 -51.29
C SER A 92 -12.46 13.04 -51.81
N PRO A 93 -12.93 13.96 -52.68
CA PRO A 93 -14.19 13.76 -53.38
C PRO A 93 -14.22 12.45 -54.16
N GLU A 94 -15.30 11.69 -54.08
CA GLU A 94 -15.46 10.37 -54.67
C GLU A 94 -15.35 10.45 -56.18
N ALA A 95 -14.18 10.17 -56.76
CA ALA A 95 -13.98 9.96 -58.17
C ALA A 95 -13.90 8.45 -58.37
N LEU A 96 -15.04 7.84 -58.82
CA LEU A 96 -15.19 6.51 -59.39
C LEU A 96 -14.05 5.48 -59.08
N GLU A 97 -14.35 4.55 -58.15
CA GLU A 97 -13.61 3.33 -57.84
C GLU A 97 -12.17 3.52 -57.30
N GLY A 98 -12.05 4.00 -56.07
CA GLY A 98 -10.80 3.90 -55.29
C GLY A 98 -10.97 2.96 -54.09
N ALA A 99 -10.04 2.02 -53.91
CA ALA A 99 -9.98 1.21 -52.68
C ALA A 99 -9.74 2.14 -51.47
N ALA A 100 -10.41 1.87 -50.34
CA ALA A 100 -10.16 2.57 -49.07
C ALA A 100 -8.65 2.58 -48.76
N VAL A 101 -8.12 3.75 -48.44
CA VAL A 101 -6.72 3.90 -48.04
C VAL A 101 -6.65 3.61 -46.57
N ASP A 102 -6.11 2.47 -46.20
CA ASP A 102 -5.84 2.13 -44.80
C ASP A 102 -4.55 2.83 -44.35
N VAL A 103 -4.69 3.85 -43.55
CA VAL A 103 -3.58 4.62 -42.97
C VAL A 103 -3.37 4.19 -41.50
N VAL A 104 -2.18 3.72 -41.17
CA VAL A 104 -1.83 3.43 -39.78
C VAL A 104 -1.52 4.72 -39.05
N ALA A 105 -2.32 5.04 -38.04
CA ALA A 105 -2.20 6.27 -37.28
C ALA A 105 -0.82 6.36 -36.60
N ARG A 106 -0.06 7.45 -36.84
CA ARG A 106 1.19 7.70 -36.12
C ARG A 106 0.88 8.14 -34.68
N ARG A 107 1.33 7.35 -33.74
CA ARG A 107 1.16 7.63 -32.30
C ARG A 107 1.90 8.91 -31.90
N ALA A 108 1.18 9.91 -31.42
CA ALA A 108 1.78 11.06 -30.75
C ALA A 108 2.40 10.63 -29.41
N LEU A 109 3.71 10.83 -29.25
CA LEU A 109 4.45 10.46 -28.01
C LEU A 109 4.16 11.46 -26.89
N VAL A 110 3.97 12.74 -27.22
CA VAL A 110 3.62 13.79 -26.26
C VAL A 110 2.10 14.00 -26.29
N GLN A 111 1.44 13.91 -25.15
CA GLN A 111 0.01 14.17 -25.01
C GLN A 111 -0.20 15.61 -24.56
N PRO A 112 -0.70 16.50 -25.42
CA PRO A 112 -0.73 17.93 -25.15
C PRO A 112 -1.67 18.33 -24.03
N ASP A 113 -2.72 17.54 -23.77
CA ASP A 113 -3.79 17.83 -22.80
C ASP A 113 -3.50 17.36 -21.36
N VAL A 114 -2.38 16.70 -21.13
CA VAL A 114 -1.97 16.25 -19.79
C VAL A 114 -1.11 17.30 -19.10
N ALA A 115 -1.62 17.89 -18.05
CA ALA A 115 -0.91 18.91 -17.27
C ALA A 115 -0.45 18.35 -15.91
N GLY A 116 0.33 17.27 -15.93
CA GLY A 116 0.89 16.61 -14.75
C GLY A 116 1.73 15.40 -15.15
N THR A 117 2.43 14.80 -14.21
CA THR A 117 3.13 13.54 -14.44
C THR A 117 2.13 12.38 -14.40
N VAL A 118 1.73 11.93 -15.57
CA VAL A 118 0.86 10.77 -15.78
C VAL A 118 1.63 9.71 -16.58
N ILE A 119 1.69 8.51 -16.05
CA ILE A 119 2.34 7.37 -16.68
C ILE A 119 1.26 6.38 -17.09
N ASN A 120 1.07 6.18 -18.39
CA ASN A 120 0.12 5.22 -18.95
C ASN A 120 0.88 4.06 -19.55
N VAL A 121 0.52 2.85 -19.15
CA VAL A 121 1.13 1.61 -19.62
C VAL A 121 0.04 0.63 -20.02
N SER A 122 0.15 0.07 -21.23
CA SER A 122 -0.74 -1.00 -21.67
C SER A 122 -0.38 -2.33 -21.00
N GLY A 123 -1.38 -3.21 -20.82
CA GLY A 123 -1.19 -4.52 -20.21
C GLY A 123 -0.09 -5.33 -20.89
N GLY A 124 -0.04 -5.35 -22.22
CA GLY A 124 1.04 -6.03 -22.97
C GLY A 124 2.44 -5.45 -22.72
N GLY A 125 2.54 -4.19 -22.29
CA GLY A 125 3.80 -3.59 -21.83
C GLY A 125 4.22 -4.07 -20.44
N ILE A 126 3.27 -4.44 -19.58
CA ILE A 126 3.53 -4.95 -18.23
C ILE A 126 3.89 -6.45 -18.28
N GLU A 127 3.15 -7.25 -19.04
CA GLU A 127 3.34 -8.70 -19.14
C GLU A 127 4.73 -9.11 -19.65
N ASN A 128 5.38 -8.24 -20.41
CA ASN A 128 6.70 -8.50 -20.98
C ASN A 128 7.87 -8.12 -20.05
N ILE A 129 7.61 -7.47 -18.93
CA ILE A 129 8.64 -7.09 -17.96
C ILE A 129 8.71 -8.18 -16.88
N PRO A 130 9.92 -8.58 -16.43
CA PRO A 130 10.08 -9.60 -15.39
C PRO A 130 9.72 -9.06 -14.02
N VAL A 131 8.45 -8.80 -13.81
CA VAL A 131 7.85 -8.39 -12.53
C VAL A 131 6.93 -9.47 -11.98
N ARG A 132 6.75 -9.53 -10.68
CA ARG A 132 5.93 -10.56 -10.03
C ARG A 132 4.50 -10.10 -9.76
N SER A 133 4.28 -8.78 -9.69
CA SER A 133 2.99 -8.18 -9.39
C SER A 133 2.86 -6.81 -10.05
N VAL A 134 1.62 -6.33 -10.13
CA VAL A 134 1.34 -4.94 -10.55
C VAL A 134 2.06 -3.93 -9.63
N GLY A 135 2.14 -4.19 -8.32
CA GLY A 135 2.85 -3.34 -7.38
C GLY A 135 4.35 -3.24 -7.64
N ASP A 136 5.00 -4.34 -8.05
CA ASP A 136 6.42 -4.33 -8.44
C ASP A 136 6.65 -3.47 -9.69
N PHE A 137 5.75 -3.55 -10.66
CA PHE A 137 5.82 -2.73 -11.86
C PHE A 137 5.66 -1.24 -11.52
N ILE A 138 4.65 -0.88 -10.70
CA ILE A 138 4.41 0.49 -10.27
C ILE A 138 5.63 1.06 -9.55
N SER A 139 6.28 0.27 -8.71
CA SER A 139 7.48 0.67 -7.94
C SER A 139 8.73 0.92 -8.80
N GLN A 140 8.71 0.59 -10.09
CA GLN A 140 9.80 0.86 -11.03
C GLN A 140 9.62 2.17 -11.80
N GLN A 141 8.50 2.86 -11.62
CA GLN A 141 8.21 4.08 -12.35
C GLN A 141 8.88 5.31 -11.75
N ALA A 142 9.06 6.36 -12.57
CA ALA A 142 9.65 7.62 -12.10
C ALA A 142 8.81 8.22 -10.96
N GLY A 143 9.47 8.69 -9.89
CA GLY A 143 8.79 9.26 -8.72
C GLY A 143 8.12 8.25 -7.79
N VAL A 144 8.27 6.94 -8.07
CA VAL A 144 7.69 5.88 -7.24
C VAL A 144 8.81 5.03 -6.63
N GLU A 145 8.83 4.95 -5.32
CA GLU A 145 9.76 4.13 -4.56
C GLU A 145 9.18 2.72 -4.32
N SER A 146 10.04 1.79 -3.87
CA SER A 146 9.63 0.44 -3.44
C SER A 146 8.46 0.53 -2.44
N GLY A 147 7.48 -0.38 -2.58
CA GLY A 147 6.24 -0.35 -1.80
C GLY A 147 5.21 0.67 -2.31
N MET A 148 5.32 1.09 -3.56
CA MET A 148 4.41 2.05 -4.21
C MET A 148 4.33 3.41 -3.48
N VAL A 149 5.44 3.86 -2.91
CA VAL A 149 5.55 5.16 -2.26
C VAL A 149 5.72 6.24 -3.32
N ILE A 150 4.70 7.09 -3.51
CA ILE A 150 4.68 8.12 -4.55
C ILE A 150 5.21 9.44 -3.99
N ARG A 151 6.41 9.88 -4.45
CA ARG A 151 7.02 11.16 -4.02
C ARG A 151 6.98 11.33 -2.50
N GLY A 152 7.34 10.26 -1.78
CA GLY A 152 7.37 10.23 -0.32
C GLY A 152 6.03 10.01 0.39
N SER A 153 4.92 9.92 -0.33
CA SER A 153 3.61 9.58 0.21
C SER A 153 3.40 8.06 0.19
N GLY A 154 2.93 7.49 1.29
CA GLY A 154 2.67 6.07 1.41
C GLY A 154 1.55 5.56 0.49
N ILE A 155 1.51 4.25 0.28
CA ILE A 155 0.45 3.62 -0.52
C ILE A 155 -0.96 3.88 0.08
N ASN A 156 -1.06 3.96 1.40
CA ASN A 156 -2.28 4.29 2.13
C ASN A 156 -2.76 5.74 1.93
N GLU A 157 -1.92 6.60 1.35
CA GLU A 157 -2.25 7.98 0.97
C GLU A 157 -2.64 8.11 -0.51
N THR A 158 -2.56 7.00 -1.25
CA THR A 158 -2.77 6.93 -2.69
C THR A 158 -4.15 6.36 -3.01
N ALA A 159 -4.87 6.96 -3.96
CA ALA A 159 -6.08 6.36 -4.51
C ALA A 159 -5.70 5.14 -5.35
N PHE A 160 -6.33 4.01 -5.11
CA PHE A 160 -6.14 2.80 -5.89
C PHE A 160 -7.48 2.30 -6.39
N VAL A 161 -7.65 2.28 -7.71
CA VAL A 161 -8.93 2.04 -8.37
C VAL A 161 -8.78 0.94 -9.40
N ILE A 162 -9.69 -0.02 -9.42
CA ILE A 162 -9.80 -1.08 -10.43
C ILE A 162 -11.17 -0.98 -11.08
N ASP A 163 -11.20 -0.84 -12.41
CA ASP A 163 -12.44 -0.69 -13.20
C ASP A 163 -13.40 0.38 -12.64
N GLY A 164 -12.85 1.50 -12.12
CA GLY A 164 -13.62 2.58 -11.52
C GLY A 164 -14.05 2.37 -10.07
N ILE A 165 -13.69 1.24 -9.45
CA ILE A 165 -14.07 0.92 -8.07
C ILE A 165 -12.83 1.03 -7.17
N SER A 166 -12.95 1.78 -6.06
CA SER A 166 -11.88 1.90 -5.07
C SER A 166 -11.66 0.56 -4.36
N THR A 167 -10.40 0.12 -4.30
CA THR A 167 -9.99 -1.07 -3.54
C THR A 167 -9.26 -0.71 -2.25
N ARG A 168 -9.44 0.51 -1.79
CA ARG A 168 -8.78 1.03 -0.61
C ARG A 168 -9.39 0.45 0.65
N GLY A 169 -8.55 -0.06 1.55
CA GLY A 169 -8.95 -0.63 2.83
C GLY A 169 -9.52 0.41 3.78
N GLY A 170 -10.54 0.03 4.54
CA GLY A 170 -11.21 0.89 5.51
C GLY A 170 -10.38 1.15 6.77
N ARG A 171 -9.50 0.22 7.15
CA ARG A 171 -8.76 0.29 8.41
C ARG A 171 -7.71 1.39 8.45
N ASP A 172 -6.82 1.39 7.49
CA ASP A 172 -5.65 2.28 7.42
C ASP A 172 -5.46 2.95 6.06
N GLY A 173 -6.34 2.67 5.10
CA GLY A 173 -6.26 3.16 3.74
C GLY A 173 -5.37 2.36 2.81
N THR A 174 -4.76 1.25 3.26
CA THR A 174 -3.94 0.39 2.40
C THR A 174 -4.82 -0.35 1.39
N PRO A 175 -4.55 -0.27 0.08
CA PRO A 175 -5.39 -0.91 -0.92
C PRO A 175 -5.09 -2.40 -1.05
N THR A 176 -6.10 -3.17 -1.45
CA THR A 176 -5.91 -4.55 -1.90
C THR A 176 -5.42 -4.56 -3.35
N THR A 177 -4.14 -4.85 -3.54
CA THR A 177 -3.46 -4.82 -4.85
C THR A 177 -3.43 -6.17 -5.56
N ALA A 178 -4.02 -7.21 -4.97
CA ALA A 178 -4.10 -8.56 -5.53
C ALA A 178 -4.95 -8.57 -6.81
N ILE A 179 -4.31 -8.47 -7.96
CA ILE A 179 -4.91 -8.57 -9.29
C ILE A 179 -3.98 -9.30 -10.25
N ALA A 180 -4.53 -10.16 -11.08
CA ALA A 180 -3.77 -10.88 -12.10
C ALA A 180 -3.17 -9.91 -13.13
N LEU A 181 -1.87 -9.98 -13.38
CA LEU A 181 -1.17 -9.17 -14.41
C LEU A 181 -1.79 -9.37 -15.78
N THR A 182 -2.18 -10.60 -16.09
CA THR A 182 -2.81 -10.98 -17.36
C THR A 182 -4.19 -10.35 -17.58
N SER A 183 -4.84 -9.86 -16.52
CA SER A 183 -6.14 -9.20 -16.63
C SER A 183 -6.07 -7.72 -16.99
N VAL A 184 -4.91 -7.09 -16.83
CA VAL A 184 -4.74 -5.65 -17.01
C VAL A 184 -4.75 -5.28 -18.50
N ASP A 185 -5.61 -4.35 -18.91
CA ASP A 185 -5.56 -3.70 -20.23
C ASP A 185 -4.77 -2.38 -20.17
N GLU A 186 -5.02 -1.58 -19.13
CA GLU A 186 -4.31 -0.32 -18.93
C GLU A 186 -4.06 -0.04 -17.46
N LEU A 187 -2.87 0.47 -17.17
CA LEU A 187 -2.46 1.01 -15.88
C LEU A 187 -2.10 2.48 -16.06
N GLN A 188 -2.74 3.34 -15.29
CA GLN A 188 -2.41 4.76 -15.20
C GLN A 188 -1.91 5.09 -13.79
N ILE A 189 -0.76 5.76 -13.71
CA ILE A 189 -0.17 6.23 -12.46
C ILE A 189 -0.07 7.75 -12.53
N GLN A 190 -0.75 8.44 -11.64
CA GLN A 190 -0.70 9.89 -11.49
C GLN A 190 0.14 10.23 -10.26
N THR A 191 1.35 10.69 -10.45
CA THR A 191 2.24 11.10 -9.36
C THR A 191 2.09 12.57 -8.99
N GLY A 192 1.43 13.36 -9.85
CA GLY A 192 1.10 14.77 -9.63
C GLY A 192 -0.06 15.22 -10.51
N GLY A 193 -0.67 16.36 -10.17
CA GLY A 193 -1.77 16.93 -10.94
C GLY A 193 -3.06 16.08 -10.91
N MET A 194 -3.41 15.49 -9.77
CA MET A 194 -4.65 14.70 -9.63
C MET A 194 -5.89 15.56 -9.91
N SER A 195 -6.88 14.94 -10.57
CA SER A 195 -8.19 15.55 -10.86
C SER A 195 -8.96 15.94 -9.59
N ALA A 196 -9.92 16.86 -9.73
CA ALA A 196 -10.83 17.20 -8.65
C ALA A 196 -11.79 16.05 -8.28
N SER A 197 -11.98 15.09 -9.17
CA SER A 197 -12.74 13.87 -8.92
C SER A 197 -12.06 12.90 -7.93
N VAL A 198 -10.75 13.01 -7.76
CA VAL A 198 -10.00 12.18 -6.80
C VAL A 198 -10.15 12.77 -5.41
N GLY A 199 -10.97 12.17 -4.58
CA GLY A 199 -11.15 12.50 -3.17
C GLY A 199 -10.45 11.53 -2.24
N ASN A 200 -10.40 11.83 -0.94
CA ASN A 200 -9.82 10.99 0.12
C ASN A 200 -8.42 10.41 -0.20
N ALA A 201 -7.61 11.11 -0.99
CA ALA A 201 -6.24 10.73 -1.32
C ALA A 201 -5.37 11.97 -1.46
N ARG A 202 -4.11 11.89 -0.99
CA ARG A 202 -3.16 13.00 -1.00
C ARG A 202 -1.78 12.63 -1.56
N GLY A 203 -1.54 11.34 -1.79
CA GLY A 203 -0.26 10.83 -2.29
C GLY A 203 -0.15 10.85 -3.81
N GLY A 204 -1.13 10.27 -4.47
CA GLY A 204 -1.22 10.07 -5.91
C GLY A 204 -2.47 9.29 -6.26
N ALA A 205 -2.61 8.88 -7.52
CA ALA A 205 -3.69 8.00 -7.96
C ALA A 205 -3.17 6.91 -8.90
N ILE A 206 -3.63 5.69 -8.68
CA ILE A 206 -3.36 4.52 -9.51
C ILE A 206 -4.70 4.00 -10.00
N ASN A 207 -4.86 3.95 -11.31
CA ASN A 207 -6.07 3.49 -11.95
C ASN A 207 -5.76 2.32 -12.88
N ILE A 208 -6.43 1.20 -12.67
CA ILE A 208 -6.29 -0.03 -13.45
C ILE A 208 -7.61 -0.30 -14.16
N VAL A 209 -7.54 -0.51 -15.46
CA VAL A 209 -8.67 -1.01 -16.25
C VAL A 209 -8.33 -2.41 -16.72
N THR A 210 -9.24 -3.35 -16.46
CA THR A 210 -9.08 -4.73 -16.90
C THR A 210 -9.63 -4.94 -18.31
N LYS A 211 -9.14 -5.96 -19.01
CA LYS A 211 -9.47 -6.31 -20.39
C LYS A 211 -11.00 -6.39 -20.61
N ASP A 212 -11.44 -6.01 -21.80
CA ASP A 212 -12.83 -6.10 -22.28
C ASP A 212 -12.90 -7.02 -23.50
N PRO A 213 -13.43 -8.27 -23.39
CA PRO A 213 -13.49 -9.23 -24.48
C PRO A 213 -14.65 -8.93 -25.45
N ARG A 214 -14.59 -7.81 -26.21
CA ARG A 214 -15.66 -7.39 -27.13
C ARG A 214 -15.80 -8.28 -28.33
N ASP A 215 -14.68 -8.51 -29.03
CA ASP A 215 -14.66 -9.08 -30.38
C ASP A 215 -14.12 -10.50 -30.41
N ARG A 216 -13.46 -10.93 -29.34
CA ARG A 216 -12.81 -12.23 -29.29
C ARG A 216 -12.72 -12.79 -27.88
N MET A 217 -12.57 -14.10 -27.81
CA MET A 217 -12.19 -14.79 -26.57
C MET A 217 -10.78 -14.38 -26.15
N ILE A 218 -10.59 -14.15 -24.88
CA ILE A 218 -9.32 -13.90 -24.20
C ILE A 218 -9.01 -15.14 -23.35
N LEU A 219 -7.81 -15.66 -23.48
CA LEU A 219 -7.26 -16.69 -22.60
C LEU A 219 -5.77 -16.40 -22.43
N ASP A 220 -5.41 -15.85 -21.30
CA ASP A 220 -4.03 -15.51 -20.96
C ASP A 220 -3.62 -16.27 -19.70
N VAL A 221 -2.46 -16.89 -19.74
CA VAL A 221 -1.89 -17.67 -18.66
C VAL A 221 -0.43 -17.27 -18.48
N LEU A 222 -0.09 -16.84 -17.26
CA LEU A 222 1.29 -16.56 -16.87
C LEU A 222 1.63 -17.39 -15.63
N ILE A 223 2.66 -18.23 -15.74
CA ILE A 223 3.15 -19.05 -14.64
C ILE A 223 4.61 -18.69 -14.39
N ASN A 224 4.89 -18.23 -13.19
CA ASN A 224 6.24 -17.97 -12.71
C ASN A 224 6.55 -18.95 -11.58
N GLN A 225 7.61 -19.71 -11.70
CA GLN A 225 8.02 -20.67 -10.69
C GLN A 225 9.53 -20.73 -10.59
N THR A 226 10.07 -20.72 -9.39
CA THR A 226 11.47 -21.07 -9.14
C THR A 226 11.59 -22.58 -8.93
N PRO A 227 12.76 -23.17 -9.18
CA PRO A 227 13.01 -24.54 -8.75
C PRO A 227 12.77 -24.70 -7.25
N ALA A 228 12.28 -25.85 -6.83
CA ALA A 228 12.18 -26.17 -5.41
C ALA A 228 13.61 -26.23 -4.82
N HIS A 229 13.91 -25.35 -3.93
CA HIS A 229 15.17 -25.29 -3.22
C HIS A 229 14.94 -24.67 -1.85
N ASN A 230 15.85 -24.92 -0.94
CA ASN A 230 15.75 -24.33 0.37
C ASN A 230 16.00 -22.81 0.27
N MET A 231 14.90 -22.02 0.27
CA MET A 231 14.94 -20.55 0.19
C MET A 231 15.57 -19.92 1.42
N SER A 232 15.55 -20.61 2.56
CA SER A 232 16.28 -20.14 3.73
C SER A 232 17.79 -20.33 3.47
N PHE A 233 18.29 -19.42 2.64
CA PHE A 233 19.71 -19.33 2.28
C PHE A 233 20.23 -20.51 1.47
N ALA A 234 19.50 -20.98 0.49
CA ALA A 234 19.94 -21.83 -0.59
C ALA A 234 21.28 -22.55 -0.32
N GLU A 235 22.18 -22.63 -1.17
CA GLU A 235 23.52 -23.19 -0.87
C GLU A 235 24.29 -22.43 0.25
N GLY A 236 23.77 -21.26 0.72
CA GLY A 236 24.15 -20.59 1.96
C GLY A 236 23.20 -20.85 3.13
N ALA A 237 22.22 -21.78 3.01
CA ALA A 237 21.44 -22.21 4.19
C ALA A 237 22.32 -22.79 5.28
N GLU A 238 23.47 -23.31 4.92
CA GLU A 238 24.52 -23.64 5.86
C GLU A 238 25.00 -22.40 6.63
N ILE A 239 25.01 -21.22 6.03
CA ILE A 239 25.36 -19.98 6.73
C ILE A 239 24.37 -19.66 7.83
N VAL A 240 23.05 -19.83 7.64
CA VAL A 240 22.08 -19.64 8.74
C VAL A 240 22.09 -20.81 9.69
N LYS A 241 22.25 -22.01 9.18
CA LYS A 241 22.43 -23.20 10.00
C LYS A 241 23.71 -23.10 10.82
N ASP A 242 24.81 -22.69 10.20
CA ASP A 242 26.09 -22.43 10.85
C ASP A 242 26.03 -21.14 11.69
N TYR A 243 25.31 -20.13 11.24
CA TYR A 243 25.12 -18.90 11.96
C TYR A 243 24.25 -19.07 13.19
N ALA A 244 23.14 -19.80 13.09
CA ALA A 244 22.35 -20.19 14.24
C ALA A 244 23.14 -21.14 15.15
N ALA A 245 23.87 -22.10 14.61
CA ALA A 245 24.76 -22.98 15.37
C ALA A 245 25.87 -22.19 16.06
N TYR A 246 26.43 -21.18 15.40
CA TYR A 246 27.42 -20.29 15.98
C TYR A 246 26.88 -19.55 17.19
N TRP A 247 25.70 -18.88 17.04
CA TRP A 247 25.10 -18.10 18.15
C TRP A 247 24.51 -18.95 19.26
N LEU A 248 24.03 -20.16 18.92
CA LEU A 248 23.54 -21.13 19.90
C LEU A 248 24.69 -21.90 20.62
N LYS A 249 25.90 -21.82 20.07
CA LYS A 249 27.05 -22.56 20.57
C LYS A 249 27.32 -22.41 22.06
N PRO A 250 27.31 -21.20 22.67
CA PRO A 250 27.50 -21.03 24.10
C PRO A 250 26.53 -21.82 24.97
N TYR A 251 25.32 -22.05 24.45
CA TYR A 251 24.25 -22.75 25.15
C TYR A 251 24.27 -24.26 24.94
N LYS A 252 24.76 -24.74 23.80
CA LYS A 252 24.66 -26.14 23.36
C LYS A 252 25.96 -26.90 23.33
N ASP A 253 27.09 -26.26 23.13
CA ASP A 253 28.39 -26.93 23.08
C ASP A 253 28.79 -27.46 24.48
N GLU A 254 29.07 -28.73 24.58
CA GLU A 254 29.38 -29.42 25.85
C GLU A 254 30.55 -28.79 26.59
N ASN A 255 31.52 -28.21 25.89
CA ASN A 255 32.71 -27.59 26.48
C ASN A 255 32.45 -26.15 26.96
N MET A 256 31.38 -25.50 26.48
CA MET A 256 31.10 -24.08 26.72
C MET A 256 29.88 -23.85 27.58
N ASN A 257 28.88 -24.69 27.48
CA ASN A 257 27.59 -24.48 28.11
C ASN A 257 27.59 -24.49 29.63
N SER A 258 28.67 -25.03 30.23
CA SER A 258 28.90 -25.00 31.69
C SER A 258 29.48 -23.68 32.16
N ALA A 259 30.47 -23.15 31.46
CA ALA A 259 31.22 -21.95 31.84
C ALA A 259 30.55 -20.63 31.34
N GLY A 260 29.70 -20.72 30.35
CA GLY A 260 29.05 -19.55 29.75
C GLY A 260 30.01 -18.67 28.96
N THR A 261 29.55 -17.41 28.71
CA THR A 261 30.30 -16.40 27.96
C THR A 261 31.04 -15.42 28.88
N ASP A 262 30.69 -15.36 30.16
CA ASP A 262 31.25 -14.43 31.14
C ASP A 262 32.58 -15.00 31.71
N GLY A 263 33.73 -14.51 31.21
CA GLY A 263 35.05 -14.86 31.74
C GLY A 263 35.62 -16.19 31.26
N GLY A 264 35.03 -16.83 30.26
CA GLY A 264 35.49 -18.06 29.63
C GLY A 264 36.48 -17.86 28.49
N ALA A 265 36.88 -18.94 27.83
CA ALA A 265 37.80 -18.94 26.69
C ALA A 265 37.29 -18.08 25.48
N TRP A 266 36.05 -17.78 25.46
CA TRP A 266 35.35 -16.96 24.48
C TRP A 266 35.65 -15.48 24.56
N ASP A 267 35.84 -14.96 25.80
CA ASP A 267 35.96 -13.52 26.03
C ASP A 267 37.29 -12.98 25.47
N LYS A 268 38.29 -13.85 25.29
CA LYS A 268 39.61 -13.44 24.83
C LYS A 268 39.65 -12.96 23.38
N TYR A 269 38.82 -13.53 22.49
CA TYR A 269 38.83 -13.23 21.05
C TYR A 269 37.53 -12.64 20.52
N PHE A 270 36.46 -12.78 21.28
CA PHE A 270 35.09 -12.44 20.81
C PHE A 270 34.32 -11.60 21.80
N LYS A 271 35.03 -10.82 22.61
CA LYS A 271 34.41 -9.92 23.59
C LYS A 271 33.35 -9.07 22.94
N GLY A 272 32.14 -9.23 23.38
CA GLY A 272 31.00 -8.51 22.83
C GLY A 272 30.30 -9.17 21.65
N GLN A 273 30.73 -10.33 21.17
CA GLN A 273 30.06 -11.01 20.05
C GLN A 273 28.92 -11.95 20.47
N TYR A 274 28.93 -12.41 21.71
CA TYR A 274 27.88 -13.30 22.24
C TYR A 274 27.09 -12.59 23.33
N PRO A 275 25.80 -12.95 23.46
CA PRO A 275 25.01 -12.52 24.62
C PRO A 275 25.69 -12.98 25.92
N ALA A 276 25.65 -12.17 26.96
CA ALA A 276 26.13 -12.57 28.26
C ALA A 276 25.32 -13.76 28.77
N PHE A 277 26.01 -14.87 28.98
CA PHE A 277 25.46 -16.12 29.53
C PHE A 277 26.38 -16.64 30.60
N THR A 278 25.86 -16.84 31.81
CA THR A 278 26.65 -17.26 32.96
C THR A 278 27.03 -18.76 32.95
N GLY A 279 26.51 -19.52 32.02
CA GLY A 279 26.63 -20.99 31.97
C GLY A 279 25.46 -21.68 32.68
N TRP A 280 25.14 -22.88 32.25
CA TRP A 280 24.06 -23.66 32.84
C TRP A 280 24.32 -24.02 34.31
N ASP A 281 25.55 -24.28 34.69
CA ASP A 281 25.89 -24.63 36.08
C ASP A 281 25.60 -23.46 37.02
N ALA A 282 25.99 -22.23 36.65
CA ALA A 282 25.66 -21.02 37.40
C ALA A 282 24.16 -20.72 37.39
N HIS A 283 23.50 -20.92 36.25
CA HIS A 283 22.05 -20.73 36.14
C HIS A 283 21.29 -21.68 37.07
N MET A 284 21.62 -22.96 37.06
CA MET A 284 21.03 -23.95 37.97
C MET A 284 21.26 -23.63 39.44
N ALA A 285 22.46 -23.17 39.80
CA ALA A 285 22.78 -22.79 41.19
C ALA A 285 21.97 -21.59 41.69
N GLY A 286 21.56 -20.70 40.78
CA GLY A 286 20.73 -19.51 41.09
C GLY A 286 19.23 -19.74 40.93
N THR A 287 18.79 -20.86 40.44
CA THR A 287 17.38 -21.12 40.12
C THR A 287 16.65 -21.72 41.33
N THR A 288 15.40 -21.30 41.55
CA THR A 288 14.52 -21.76 42.63
C THR A 288 13.25 -22.41 42.07
N GLY A 289 12.43 -23.03 42.90
CA GLY A 289 11.16 -23.65 42.51
C GLY A 289 11.34 -24.86 41.61
N ALA A 290 10.47 -25.00 40.62
CA ALA A 290 10.49 -26.14 39.69
C ALA A 290 11.81 -26.23 38.91
N GLY A 291 12.37 -25.09 38.53
CA GLY A 291 13.66 -25.01 37.82
C GLY A 291 14.83 -25.62 38.59
N ALA A 292 14.84 -25.53 39.94
CA ALA A 292 15.87 -26.13 40.77
C ALA A 292 15.89 -27.67 40.74
N THR A 293 14.84 -28.29 40.24
CA THR A 293 14.73 -29.74 40.08
C THR A 293 15.22 -30.25 38.73
N LEU A 294 15.53 -29.33 37.79
CA LEU A 294 15.98 -29.66 36.43
C LEU A 294 17.48 -29.97 36.43
N THR A 295 17.85 -30.99 35.70
CA THR A 295 19.24 -31.28 35.36
C THR A 295 19.71 -30.36 34.22
N LYS A 296 21.00 -30.31 33.96
CA LYS A 296 21.58 -29.62 32.83
C LYS A 296 20.98 -30.11 31.49
N SER A 297 20.79 -31.41 31.36
CA SER A 297 20.13 -32.01 30.19
C SER A 297 18.69 -31.51 30.02
N ASP A 298 17.96 -31.40 31.13
CA ASP A 298 16.60 -30.87 31.12
C ASP A 298 16.59 -29.39 30.64
N TRP A 299 17.56 -28.58 31.11
CA TRP A 299 17.67 -27.18 30.66
C TRP A 299 18.04 -27.04 29.20
N LEU A 300 18.89 -27.92 28.68
CA LEU A 300 19.22 -27.98 27.26
C LEU A 300 17.97 -28.38 26.43
N GLU A 301 17.17 -29.33 26.93
CA GLU A 301 15.93 -29.72 26.28
C GLU A 301 14.91 -28.57 26.25
N VAL A 302 14.76 -27.82 27.36
CA VAL A 302 13.94 -26.62 27.45
C VAL A 302 14.44 -25.56 26.47
N PHE A 303 15.75 -25.34 26.42
CA PHE A 303 16.36 -24.38 25.50
C PHE A 303 16.08 -24.74 24.03
N ASP A 304 16.31 -26.01 23.67
CA ASP A 304 16.05 -26.51 22.32
C ASP A 304 14.59 -26.39 21.92
N TRP A 305 13.70 -26.67 22.86
CA TRP A 305 12.26 -26.53 22.61
C TRP A 305 11.85 -25.08 22.34
N HIS A 306 12.37 -24.11 23.07
CA HIS A 306 12.11 -22.70 22.87
C HIS A 306 12.77 -22.14 21.61
N HIS A 307 13.86 -22.71 21.16
CA HIS A 307 14.63 -22.30 19.98
C HIS A 307 14.47 -23.30 18.83
N ARG A 308 13.46 -24.16 18.90
CA ARG A 308 13.19 -25.15 17.87
C ARG A 308 12.86 -24.49 16.55
N LYS A 309 13.35 -25.10 15.49
CA LYS A 309 13.07 -24.68 14.13
C LYS A 309 11.74 -25.26 13.66
N ASN A 310 10.88 -24.43 13.14
CA ASN A 310 9.51 -24.82 12.75
C ASN A 310 9.52 -25.78 11.56
N THR A 311 9.87 -25.29 10.41
CA THR A 311 10.00 -26.04 9.18
C THR A 311 11.13 -25.45 8.36
N GLU A 312 11.80 -26.27 7.55
CA GLU A 312 12.62 -25.74 6.49
C GLU A 312 11.69 -25.17 5.43
N VAL A 313 12.00 -23.98 4.94
CA VAL A 313 11.27 -23.37 3.85
C VAL A 313 11.81 -23.97 2.55
N THR A 314 11.16 -25.02 2.09
CA THR A 314 11.54 -25.75 0.87
C THR A 314 10.59 -25.47 -0.29
N ASP A 315 9.50 -24.76 -0.03
CA ASP A 315 8.53 -24.42 -1.06
C ASP A 315 9.15 -23.51 -2.11
N PRO A 316 8.89 -23.76 -3.41
CA PRO A 316 9.30 -22.84 -4.44
C PRO A 316 8.47 -21.55 -4.37
N PHE A 317 9.07 -20.44 -4.81
CA PHE A 317 8.26 -19.33 -5.24
C PHE A 317 7.40 -19.77 -6.42
N SER A 318 6.11 -19.50 -6.36
CA SER A 318 5.18 -19.75 -7.48
C SER A 318 4.13 -18.65 -7.58
N SER A 319 3.86 -18.25 -8.82
CA SER A 319 2.77 -17.34 -9.15
C SER A 319 2.04 -17.87 -10.37
N ILE A 320 0.73 -17.96 -10.30
CA ILE A 320 -0.17 -18.35 -11.38
C ILE A 320 -1.15 -17.22 -11.60
N ASP A 321 -1.10 -16.65 -12.79
CA ASP A 321 -2.06 -15.68 -13.30
C ASP A 321 -2.84 -16.30 -14.44
N LEU A 322 -4.16 -16.29 -14.33
CA LEU A 322 -5.08 -16.79 -15.36
C LEU A 322 -6.16 -15.74 -15.64
N THR A 323 -6.36 -15.42 -16.89
CA THR A 323 -7.47 -14.57 -17.32
C THR A 323 -8.22 -15.24 -18.46
N PHE A 324 -9.52 -15.36 -18.28
CA PHE A 324 -10.44 -15.87 -19.29
C PHE A 324 -11.62 -14.92 -19.50
N GLY A 325 -11.94 -14.62 -20.73
CA GLY A 325 -13.10 -13.81 -21.06
C GLY A 325 -13.62 -14.07 -22.47
N MET A 326 -14.90 -13.84 -22.67
CA MET A 326 -15.51 -13.98 -24.00
C MET A 326 -16.80 -13.17 -24.12
N PRO A 327 -17.17 -12.76 -25.33
CA PRO A 327 -18.50 -12.25 -25.63
C PRO A 327 -19.51 -13.42 -25.67
N LEU A 328 -20.71 -13.17 -25.16
CA LEU A 328 -21.83 -14.12 -25.25
C LEU A 328 -22.69 -13.75 -26.49
N GLY A 329 -22.21 -14.09 -27.63
CA GLY A 329 -22.70 -13.91 -29.00
C GLY A 329 -24.06 -13.22 -29.18
N GLY A 330 -24.05 -12.01 -29.83
CA GLY A 330 -25.24 -11.29 -30.24
C GLY A 330 -26.13 -10.68 -29.14
N THR A 331 -25.78 -10.82 -27.88
CA THR A 331 -26.56 -10.35 -26.72
C THR A 331 -26.08 -9.02 -26.14
N GLY A 332 -24.95 -8.49 -26.57
CA GLY A 332 -24.28 -7.34 -25.92
C GLY A 332 -23.66 -7.70 -24.56
N LEU A 333 -23.77 -8.95 -24.13
CA LEU A 333 -23.24 -9.44 -22.87
C LEU A 333 -21.86 -10.05 -23.06
N ARG A 334 -20.94 -9.76 -22.14
CA ARG A 334 -19.58 -10.33 -22.13
C ARG A 334 -19.07 -10.40 -20.70
N PHE A 335 -18.17 -11.32 -20.45
CA PHE A 335 -17.60 -11.51 -19.13
C PHE A 335 -16.09 -11.69 -19.17
N LEU A 336 -15.43 -11.33 -18.08
CA LEU A 336 -14.04 -11.58 -17.79
C LEU A 336 -13.93 -12.18 -16.40
N VAL A 337 -13.13 -13.23 -16.26
CA VAL A 337 -12.75 -13.79 -14.95
C VAL A 337 -11.25 -13.92 -14.91
N SER A 338 -10.63 -13.46 -13.85
CA SER A 338 -9.20 -13.64 -13.62
C SER A 338 -8.94 -14.25 -12.24
N TYR A 339 -7.88 -15.02 -12.18
CA TYR A 339 -7.40 -15.71 -10.99
C TYR A 339 -5.92 -15.43 -10.78
N LEU A 340 -5.56 -15.04 -9.57
CA LEU A 340 -4.19 -14.91 -9.09
C LEU A 340 -3.98 -15.89 -7.95
N ASN A 341 -2.91 -16.66 -8.02
CA ASN A 341 -2.37 -17.43 -6.90
C ASN A 341 -0.89 -17.11 -6.78
N ASN A 342 -0.48 -16.56 -5.66
CA ASN A 342 0.90 -16.21 -5.36
C ASN A 342 1.33 -16.90 -4.08
N ASN A 343 2.46 -17.62 -4.13
CA ASN A 343 3.10 -18.24 -2.98
C ASN A 343 4.55 -17.75 -2.90
N GLU A 344 4.84 -16.95 -1.88
CA GLU A 344 6.14 -16.35 -1.68
C GLU A 344 6.78 -16.86 -0.38
N PRO A 345 7.75 -17.78 -0.47
CA PRO A 345 8.45 -18.30 0.68
C PRO A 345 9.14 -17.19 1.47
N TYR A 346 9.02 -17.24 2.80
CA TYR A 346 9.75 -16.31 3.64
C TYR A 346 11.24 -16.59 3.60
N PHE A 347 12.02 -15.54 3.55
CA PHE A 347 13.46 -15.62 3.57
C PHE A 347 14.00 -16.22 4.89
N TYR A 348 13.30 -15.94 5.97
CA TYR A 348 13.51 -16.59 7.27
C TYR A 348 12.32 -17.44 7.61
N PRO A 349 12.56 -18.60 8.23
CA PRO A 349 11.47 -19.40 8.76
C PRO A 349 10.66 -18.60 9.79
N GLN A 350 9.35 -18.58 9.64
CA GLN A 350 8.39 -17.90 10.50
C GLN A 350 7.28 -18.89 10.93
N ALA A 351 6.24 -18.42 11.57
CA ALA A 351 5.09 -19.25 11.94
C ALA A 351 4.44 -19.96 10.75
N ARG A 352 4.51 -19.35 9.56
CA ARG A 352 4.20 -19.95 8.27
C ARG A 352 5.45 -20.01 7.40
N ALA A 353 5.50 -20.96 6.47
CA ALA A 353 6.63 -21.09 5.55
C ALA A 353 6.65 -20.01 4.46
N SER A 354 5.47 -19.49 4.09
CA SER A 354 5.32 -18.53 3.01
C SER A 354 4.17 -17.56 3.26
N PHE A 355 4.25 -16.44 2.60
CA PHE A 355 3.09 -15.58 2.34
C PHE A 355 2.33 -16.13 1.14
N LYS A 356 1.01 -16.24 1.27
CA LYS A 356 0.12 -16.68 0.20
C LYS A 356 -0.90 -15.61 -0.10
N GLU A 357 -1.17 -15.41 -1.37
CA GLU A 357 -2.19 -14.49 -1.86
C GLU A 357 -3.00 -15.18 -2.96
N ASN A 358 -4.31 -15.24 -2.75
CA ASN A 358 -5.25 -15.78 -3.73
C ASN A 358 -6.27 -14.69 -4.05
N SER A 359 -6.55 -14.46 -5.31
CA SER A 359 -7.59 -13.51 -5.71
C SER A 359 -8.37 -14.02 -6.91
N VAL A 360 -9.67 -13.84 -6.88
CA VAL A 360 -10.57 -14.00 -8.02
C VAL A 360 -11.20 -12.64 -8.29
N HIS A 361 -11.14 -12.22 -9.54
CA HIS A 361 -11.83 -11.04 -10.04
C HIS A 361 -12.73 -11.45 -11.18
N ALA A 362 -14.02 -11.10 -11.11
CA ALA A 362 -14.99 -11.36 -12.15
C ALA A 362 -15.71 -10.07 -12.54
N LYS A 363 -15.81 -9.82 -13.83
CA LYS A 363 -16.47 -8.66 -14.42
C LYS A 363 -17.49 -9.11 -15.46
N LEU A 364 -18.71 -8.61 -15.35
CA LEU A 364 -19.76 -8.79 -16.33
C LEU A 364 -20.13 -7.44 -16.93
N MET A 365 -20.11 -7.35 -18.22
CA MET A 365 -20.43 -6.13 -18.98
C MET A 365 -21.61 -6.39 -19.88
N TYR A 366 -22.62 -5.50 -19.83
CA TYR A 366 -23.81 -5.60 -20.62
C TYR A 366 -24.14 -4.25 -21.30
N ASP A 367 -24.10 -4.24 -22.63
CA ASP A 367 -24.55 -3.11 -23.42
C ASP A 367 -26.07 -3.20 -23.56
N LEU A 368 -26.78 -2.50 -22.66
CA LEU A 368 -28.25 -2.46 -22.62
C LEU A 368 -28.85 -1.80 -23.90
N SER A 369 -28.13 -0.85 -24.44
CA SER A 369 -28.39 -0.19 -25.72
C SER A 369 -27.07 0.41 -26.26
N SER A 370 -27.11 1.05 -27.41
CA SER A 370 -25.96 1.81 -27.94
C SER A 370 -25.51 2.98 -27.03
N SER A 371 -26.40 3.45 -26.14
CA SER A 371 -26.12 4.55 -25.20
C SER A 371 -26.04 4.15 -23.74
N MET A 372 -26.38 2.93 -23.37
CA MET A 372 -26.44 2.47 -21.98
C MET A 372 -25.62 1.20 -21.76
N LYS A 373 -24.72 1.25 -20.79
CA LYS A 373 -23.88 0.13 -20.41
C LYS A 373 -23.97 -0.12 -18.90
N LEU A 374 -24.09 -1.38 -18.51
CA LEU A 374 -23.99 -1.84 -17.14
C LEU A 374 -22.73 -2.71 -17.00
N MET A 375 -21.90 -2.40 -16.04
CA MET A 375 -20.77 -3.23 -15.62
C MET A 375 -21.03 -3.67 -14.19
N THR A 376 -20.86 -4.94 -13.90
CA THR A 376 -20.81 -5.47 -12.53
C THR A 376 -19.47 -6.12 -12.28
N PHE A 377 -19.03 -6.02 -11.05
CA PHE A 377 -17.69 -6.38 -10.63
C PHE A 377 -17.75 -7.13 -9.30
N VAL A 378 -17.03 -8.23 -9.19
CA VAL A 378 -16.82 -8.96 -7.94
C VAL A 378 -15.34 -9.31 -7.83
N LYS A 379 -14.74 -8.95 -6.71
CA LYS A 379 -13.37 -9.33 -6.38
C LYS A 379 -13.35 -9.94 -4.98
N THR A 380 -12.75 -11.11 -4.84
CA THR A 380 -12.41 -11.69 -3.54
C THR A 380 -10.90 -11.92 -3.50
N ALA A 381 -10.30 -11.59 -2.38
CA ALA A 381 -8.88 -11.84 -2.14
C ALA A 381 -8.67 -12.36 -0.72
N ASN A 382 -7.83 -13.39 -0.61
CA ASN A 382 -7.36 -13.95 0.65
C ASN A 382 -5.85 -13.82 0.70
N GLN A 383 -5.35 -13.26 1.79
CA GLN A 383 -3.92 -13.17 2.08
C GLN A 383 -3.62 -13.88 3.40
N GLU A 384 -2.65 -14.77 3.38
CA GLU A 384 -2.21 -15.56 4.52
C GLU A 384 -0.75 -15.27 4.82
N GLY A 385 -0.45 -14.92 6.07
CA GLY A 385 0.93 -14.58 6.45
C GLY A 385 1.16 -14.65 7.95
N THR A 386 2.15 -13.92 8.42
CA THR A 386 2.49 -13.83 9.83
C THR A 386 2.51 -12.37 10.26
N ALA A 387 1.86 -12.08 11.38
CA ALA A 387 1.96 -10.79 12.02
C ALA A 387 3.18 -10.78 12.98
N HIS A 388 3.92 -9.69 12.98
CA HIS A 388 5.02 -9.48 13.87
C HIS A 388 4.54 -9.34 15.34
N GLU A 389 4.98 -8.62 16.20
CA GLU A 389 4.52 -8.45 17.59
C GLU A 389 3.15 -7.76 17.71
N ALA A 390 2.64 -7.76 18.92
CA ALA A 390 1.38 -7.13 19.33
C ALA A 390 1.17 -5.67 18.88
N TRP A 391 2.26 -4.96 18.65
CA TRP A 391 2.26 -3.55 18.24
C TRP A 391 2.05 -3.36 16.73
N ASP A 392 2.33 -4.41 15.97
CA ASP A 392 2.30 -4.39 14.50
C ASP A 392 1.03 -5.03 13.91
N MET A 393 0.08 -5.41 14.78
CA MET A 393 -1.13 -6.15 14.40
C MET A 393 -2.12 -5.38 13.53
N LEU A 394 -1.93 -4.10 13.42
CA LEU A 394 -2.80 -3.25 12.63
C LEU A 394 -2.54 -3.34 11.13
N HIS A 395 -1.55 -4.15 10.72
CA HIS A 395 -1.09 -4.22 9.35
C HIS A 395 -1.22 -5.61 8.78
N VAL A 396 -1.73 -5.64 7.55
CA VAL A 396 -1.65 -6.81 6.71
C VAL A 396 -0.19 -7.19 6.52
N PRO A 397 0.19 -8.45 6.78
CA PRO A 397 1.56 -8.88 6.56
C PRO A 397 1.87 -8.86 5.07
N TYR A 398 2.51 -7.80 4.62
CA TYR A 398 3.10 -7.80 3.29
C TYR A 398 4.34 -8.68 3.28
N PRO A 399 4.56 -9.47 2.23
CA PRO A 399 5.82 -10.15 2.03
C PRO A 399 6.93 -9.11 2.00
N GLN A 400 7.97 -9.34 2.77
CA GLN A 400 9.14 -8.46 2.78
C GLN A 400 9.92 -8.64 1.48
N ARG A 401 9.45 -8.05 0.41
CA ARG A 401 10.19 -7.93 -0.83
C ARG A 401 11.16 -6.78 -0.72
N GLY A 402 12.37 -7.01 -0.21
CA GLY A 402 13.50 -6.07 -0.34
C GLY A 402 13.26 -4.61 0.04
N GLY A 403 12.10 -4.30 0.58
CA GLY A 403 11.66 -2.97 0.97
C GLY A 403 11.20 -2.94 2.43
N THR A 404 11.28 -1.80 3.04
CA THR A 404 10.70 -1.53 4.34
C THR A 404 9.24 -1.93 4.36
N PRO A 405 8.76 -2.76 5.31
CA PRO A 405 7.34 -2.90 5.55
C PRO A 405 6.75 -1.50 5.74
N LEU A 406 5.64 -1.26 5.08
CA LEU A 406 4.90 -0.02 5.26
C LEU A 406 4.22 -0.05 6.63
N TYR A 407 4.93 0.33 7.66
CA TYR A 407 4.35 0.56 8.97
C TYR A 407 3.95 2.04 9.07
N PRO A 408 2.66 2.38 9.17
CA PRO A 408 2.26 3.76 9.46
C PRO A 408 2.84 4.29 10.76
N TRP A 409 3.22 3.40 11.68
CA TRP A 409 3.75 3.74 13.00
C TRP A 409 5.26 3.62 13.15
N GLY A 410 5.96 3.11 12.17
CA GLY A 410 7.36 2.74 12.28
C GLY A 410 8.35 3.65 11.57
N ALA A 411 7.92 4.75 10.97
CA ALA A 411 8.85 5.67 10.33
C ALA A 411 9.85 6.32 11.29
N GLY A 412 9.63 6.20 12.60
CA GLY A 412 10.52 6.69 13.65
C GLY A 412 11.29 5.62 14.42
N SER A 413 10.86 4.35 14.39
CA SER A 413 11.65 3.28 14.98
C SER A 413 12.41 2.58 13.86
N ALA A 414 13.70 2.85 13.78
CA ALA A 414 14.65 2.12 12.92
C ALA A 414 14.59 0.59 13.11
N ASN A 415 13.66 0.14 13.90
CA ASN A 415 13.55 -1.18 14.46
C ASN A 415 12.58 -2.11 13.77
N SER A 416 11.71 -1.60 12.89
CA SER A 416 10.65 -2.41 12.30
C SER A 416 10.94 -2.88 10.86
N THR A 417 12.08 -2.51 10.31
CA THR A 417 12.25 -2.54 8.86
C THR A 417 12.92 -3.78 8.28
N LEU A 418 13.46 -4.65 9.08
CA LEU A 418 14.07 -5.88 8.59
C LEU A 418 13.84 -6.99 9.60
N VAL A 419 13.59 -8.19 9.11
CA VAL A 419 13.68 -9.42 9.90
C VAL A 419 15.08 -9.56 10.51
N PHE A 420 16.04 -8.81 10.00
CA PHE A 420 17.39 -8.65 10.51
C PHE A 420 17.53 -7.60 11.60
N ASN A 421 16.45 -6.94 11.95
CA ASN A 421 16.51 -5.92 12.96
C ASN A 421 16.87 -6.54 14.31
N SER A 422 17.75 -5.86 14.98
CA SER A 422 18.29 -6.18 16.29
C SER A 422 17.24 -6.55 17.33
N ASN A 423 16.06 -6.00 17.24
CA ASN A 423 14.97 -6.32 18.16
C ASN A 423 14.41 -7.72 17.97
N GLN A 424 14.76 -8.41 16.91
CA GLN A 424 14.22 -9.72 16.58
C GLN A 424 15.21 -10.87 16.66
N GLY A 425 16.40 -10.61 17.13
CA GLY A 425 17.33 -11.66 17.50
C GLY A 425 18.06 -12.33 16.34
N ILE A 426 18.07 -11.74 15.15
CA ILE A 426 18.77 -12.33 14.00
C ILE A 426 19.99 -11.53 13.58
N SER A 427 20.12 -10.25 13.96
CA SER A 427 21.34 -9.48 13.75
C SER A 427 22.25 -9.54 14.97
N PRO A 428 23.43 -10.14 14.87
CA PRO A 428 24.34 -10.28 15.99
C PRO A 428 24.98 -8.97 16.42
N THR A 429 25.05 -7.99 15.53
CA THR A 429 25.81 -6.76 15.80
C THR A 429 24.98 -5.67 16.47
N GLU A 430 23.66 -5.64 16.25
CA GLU A 430 22.79 -4.59 16.80
C GLU A 430 22.09 -4.97 18.09
N THR A 431 21.90 -6.28 18.34
CA THR A 431 21.23 -6.79 19.55
C THR A 431 22.08 -6.84 20.77
N LEU A 432 23.39 -6.84 20.57
CA LEU A 432 24.32 -7.18 21.65
C LEU A 432 24.80 -5.97 22.43
N ILE A 433 24.64 -4.76 21.91
CA ILE A 433 25.17 -3.57 22.56
C ILE A 433 24.09 -2.49 22.58
N ASN A 434 23.65 -2.12 23.78
CA ASN A 434 22.78 -0.96 23.96
C ASN A 434 23.58 0.36 23.88
N GLN A 435 22.88 1.49 23.97
CA GLN A 435 23.49 2.82 23.96
C GLN A 435 24.54 3.07 25.07
N ASN A 436 24.54 2.23 26.11
CA ASN A 436 25.47 2.31 27.22
C ASN A 436 26.67 1.34 27.08
N GLY A 437 26.74 0.62 25.96
CA GLY A 437 27.76 -0.40 25.74
C GLY A 437 27.46 -1.74 26.42
N ASP A 438 26.26 -1.90 27.01
CA ASP A 438 25.87 -3.15 27.62
C ASP A 438 25.37 -4.15 26.58
N HIS A 439 25.69 -5.40 26.78
CA HIS A 439 25.19 -6.50 25.96
C HIS A 439 23.71 -6.75 26.30
N VAL A 440 22.82 -6.18 25.54
CA VAL A 440 21.38 -6.46 25.62
C VAL A 440 21.09 -7.67 24.72
N GLY A 441 21.41 -8.84 25.25
CA GLY A 441 21.16 -10.07 24.52
C GLY A 441 19.68 -10.31 24.30
N ARG A 442 19.24 -10.25 23.05
CA ARG A 442 18.00 -10.88 22.64
C ARG A 442 18.34 -12.21 22.02
N SER A 443 18.12 -13.21 22.78
CA SER A 443 18.57 -14.57 22.54
C SER A 443 17.56 -15.47 21.89
N VAL A 444 16.55 -14.92 21.26
CA VAL A 444 15.59 -15.73 20.51
C VAL A 444 16.06 -15.78 19.07
N ILE A 445 17.02 -16.63 18.79
CA ILE A 445 17.37 -17.02 17.44
C ILE A 445 16.30 -17.99 16.98
N PHE A 446 15.63 -17.69 15.86
CA PHE A 446 14.45 -18.41 15.38
C PHE A 446 13.24 -18.30 16.31
N PRO A 447 12.67 -17.11 16.47
CA PRO A 447 11.48 -16.91 17.32
C PRO A 447 10.20 -17.35 16.60
N TRP A 448 10.08 -18.65 16.29
CA TRP A 448 8.92 -19.20 15.55
C TRP A 448 7.60 -18.94 16.24
N ASP A 449 7.59 -19.02 17.54
CA ASP A 449 6.41 -18.77 18.35
C ASP A 449 6.16 -17.27 18.57
N ARG A 450 7.07 -16.43 18.11
CA ARG A 450 6.98 -14.97 18.24
C ARG A 450 5.99 -14.35 17.26
N TYR A 451 5.77 -15.02 16.13
CA TYR A 451 4.88 -14.52 15.09
C TYR A 451 3.51 -15.16 15.24
N ALA A 452 2.48 -14.32 15.30
CA ALA A 452 1.10 -14.75 15.14
C ALA A 452 0.84 -15.10 13.67
N VAL A 453 -0.03 -16.05 13.42
CA VAL A 453 -0.56 -16.30 12.08
C VAL A 453 -1.70 -15.34 11.80
N THR A 454 -1.75 -14.81 10.59
CA THR A 454 -2.78 -13.86 10.22
C THR A 454 -3.35 -14.16 8.85
N ASP A 455 -4.67 -14.01 8.74
CA ASP A 455 -5.44 -14.12 7.52
C ASP A 455 -6.19 -12.80 7.31
N TYR A 456 -6.17 -12.31 6.08
CA TYR A 456 -6.88 -11.12 5.67
C TYR A 456 -7.72 -11.43 4.45
N ASN A 457 -9.02 -11.28 4.59
CA ASN A 457 -9.99 -11.52 3.55
C ASN A 457 -10.62 -10.20 3.09
N THR A 458 -10.65 -9.97 1.80
CA THR A 458 -11.30 -8.81 1.20
C THR A 458 -12.32 -9.27 0.18
N ASN A 459 -13.54 -8.73 0.26
CA ASN A 459 -14.58 -8.95 -0.73
C ASN A 459 -15.09 -7.58 -1.21
N ILE A 460 -15.04 -7.35 -2.50
CA ILE A 460 -15.51 -6.13 -3.13
C ILE A 460 -16.55 -6.51 -4.18
N MET A 461 -17.73 -5.92 -4.09
CA MET A 461 -18.77 -6.04 -5.10
C MET A 461 -19.16 -4.66 -5.57
N GLY A 462 -19.38 -4.50 -6.86
CA GLY A 462 -19.79 -3.20 -7.37
C GLY A 462 -20.51 -3.28 -8.70
N ALA A 463 -21.15 -2.19 -9.04
CA ALA A 463 -21.80 -1.98 -10.32
C ALA A 463 -21.61 -0.54 -10.78
N THR A 464 -21.37 -0.36 -12.06
CA THR A 464 -21.31 0.96 -12.71
C THR A 464 -22.29 0.98 -13.87
N PHE A 465 -23.22 1.92 -13.82
CA PHE A 465 -24.13 2.22 -14.93
C PHE A 465 -23.67 3.48 -15.64
N THR A 466 -23.39 3.36 -16.93
CA THR A 466 -22.99 4.48 -17.80
C THR A 466 -24.11 4.77 -18.79
N HIS A 467 -24.51 6.04 -18.91
CA HIS A 467 -25.50 6.47 -19.90
C HIS A 467 -24.97 7.67 -20.69
N THR A 468 -24.76 7.48 -21.97
CA THR A 468 -24.42 8.53 -22.94
C THR A 468 -25.71 9.18 -23.38
N LEU A 469 -25.96 10.41 -22.91
CA LEU A 469 -27.18 11.17 -23.19
C LEU A 469 -27.20 11.67 -24.65
N ASN A 470 -26.04 12.07 -25.14
CA ASN A 470 -25.80 12.51 -26.52
C ASN A 470 -24.27 12.51 -26.78
N ALA A 471 -23.83 12.87 -27.98
CA ALA A 471 -22.41 12.94 -28.34
C ALA A 471 -21.57 13.85 -27.42
N LYS A 472 -22.20 14.79 -26.72
CA LYS A 472 -21.53 15.80 -25.87
C LYS A 472 -21.64 15.54 -24.37
N SER A 473 -22.44 14.57 -23.91
CA SER A 473 -22.72 14.41 -22.50
C SER A 473 -22.98 12.96 -22.13
N PHE A 474 -22.44 12.54 -21.01
CA PHE A 474 -22.71 11.26 -20.38
C PHE A 474 -22.63 11.36 -18.86
N TYR A 475 -23.15 10.37 -18.16
CA TYR A 475 -22.97 10.21 -16.73
C TYR A 475 -22.71 8.77 -16.36
N ASN A 476 -22.00 8.61 -15.24
CA ASN A 476 -21.78 7.35 -14.55
C ASN A 476 -22.48 7.38 -13.20
N LEU A 477 -23.13 6.28 -12.86
CA LEU A 477 -23.64 6.00 -11.54
C LEU A 477 -22.99 4.72 -11.02
N GLY A 478 -22.23 4.80 -9.96
CA GLY A 478 -21.52 3.67 -9.37
C GLY A 478 -22.04 3.35 -7.97
N PHE A 479 -21.99 2.07 -7.67
CA PHE A 479 -22.28 1.51 -6.35
C PHE A 479 -21.27 0.44 -6.03
N SER A 480 -20.72 0.42 -4.81
CA SER A 480 -19.89 -0.70 -4.35
C SER A 480 -20.02 -0.94 -2.85
N ILE A 481 -19.80 -2.18 -2.48
CA ILE A 481 -19.62 -2.63 -1.09
C ILE A 481 -18.25 -3.28 -1.00
N ASN A 482 -17.45 -2.84 -0.04
CA ASN A 482 -16.19 -3.45 0.31
C ASN A 482 -16.31 -4.04 1.73
N SER A 483 -15.86 -5.27 1.92
CA SER A 483 -15.84 -5.97 3.20
C SER A 483 -14.47 -6.56 3.45
N GLU A 484 -13.93 -6.29 4.62
CA GLU A 484 -12.62 -6.72 5.08
C GLU A 484 -12.76 -7.51 6.38
N GLU A 485 -12.10 -8.64 6.48
CA GLU A 485 -12.05 -9.45 7.68
C GLU A 485 -10.60 -9.76 8.03
N PHE A 486 -10.21 -9.44 9.26
CA PHE A 486 -8.88 -9.69 9.80
C PHE A 486 -8.98 -10.81 10.82
N LYS A 487 -8.11 -11.82 10.69
CA LYS A 487 -7.98 -12.90 11.66
C LYS A 487 -6.52 -13.10 12.02
N THR A 488 -6.17 -12.74 13.25
CA THR A 488 -4.83 -12.98 13.78
C THR A 488 -4.93 -13.81 15.05
N GLY A 489 -4.17 -14.87 15.12
CA GLY A 489 -4.22 -15.81 16.23
C GLY A 489 -2.87 -16.42 16.55
N PRO A 490 -2.80 -17.25 17.61
CA PRO A 490 -1.57 -17.92 17.97
C PRO A 490 -1.13 -18.91 16.89
N ASN A 491 0.17 -19.15 16.83
CA ASN A 491 0.72 -20.19 15.98
C ASN A 491 0.09 -21.56 16.33
N THR A 492 -0.33 -22.30 15.31
CA THR A 492 -1.01 -23.61 15.44
C THR A 492 -0.21 -24.69 16.19
N ARG A 493 1.11 -24.54 16.28
CA ARG A 493 1.97 -25.49 17.01
C ARG A 493 1.85 -25.45 18.51
N ARG A 494 1.23 -24.44 19.07
CA ARG A 494 0.88 -24.39 20.51
C ARG A 494 -0.58 -24.77 20.76
N GLY A 495 -1.19 -25.50 19.85
CA GLY A 495 -2.56 -26.01 20.00
C GLY A 495 -3.60 -24.90 19.88
N ALA A 496 -4.14 -24.73 18.69
CA ALA A 496 -5.37 -23.96 18.48
C ALA A 496 -6.60 -24.67 19.04
N THR A 497 -6.41 -25.84 19.66
CA THR A 497 -7.46 -26.63 20.29
C THR A 497 -7.45 -26.44 21.80
N ASN A 498 -8.60 -26.54 22.43
CA ASN A 498 -8.81 -26.41 23.88
C ASN A 498 -8.06 -27.46 24.73
N SER A 499 -7.19 -28.23 24.14
CA SER A 499 -6.60 -29.43 24.74
C SER A 499 -5.17 -29.21 25.27
N GLY A 500 -4.66 -27.99 25.24
CA GLY A 500 -3.37 -27.73 25.85
C GLY A 500 -2.19 -27.55 24.87
N PRO A 501 -1.09 -26.97 25.32
CA PRO A 501 0.11 -26.83 24.52
C PRO A 501 0.70 -28.18 24.21
N GLY A 502 0.86 -28.53 22.97
CA GLY A 502 1.48 -29.77 22.52
C GLY A 502 0.56 -30.76 21.85
N ASP A 503 -0.70 -30.52 21.88
CA ASP A 503 -1.68 -31.51 21.42
C ASP A 503 -1.78 -31.72 19.91
N SER A 504 -1.34 -30.80 19.14
CA SER A 504 -1.33 -30.98 17.70
C SER A 504 -0.26 -31.96 17.20
N ASN A 505 0.76 -32.27 18.02
CA ASN A 505 1.86 -33.15 17.66
C ASN A 505 2.44 -33.97 18.83
N GLY A 506 1.87 -33.90 20.01
CA GLY A 506 2.21 -34.84 21.10
C GLY A 506 3.56 -34.69 21.82
N ASP A 507 4.37 -33.69 21.49
CA ASP A 507 5.80 -33.72 21.79
C ASP A 507 6.30 -32.50 22.59
N VAL A 508 5.55 -32.07 23.61
CA VAL A 508 6.16 -31.16 24.60
C VAL A 508 7.17 -31.97 25.45
N PRO A 509 8.48 -31.60 25.46
CA PRO A 509 9.47 -32.35 26.22
C PRO A 509 9.13 -32.44 27.68
N ALA A 510 9.47 -33.58 28.34
CA ALA A 510 9.20 -33.79 29.74
C ALA A 510 9.87 -32.72 30.63
N ALA A 511 11.03 -32.20 30.26
CA ALA A 511 11.71 -31.12 30.95
C ALA A 511 10.91 -29.79 30.89
N VAL A 512 10.25 -29.49 29.78
CA VAL A 512 9.40 -28.31 29.62
C VAL A 512 8.16 -28.42 30.50
N VAL A 513 7.52 -29.60 30.49
CA VAL A 513 6.39 -29.92 31.39
C VAL A 513 6.82 -29.82 32.85
N LYS A 514 7.98 -30.33 33.19
CA LYS A 514 8.53 -30.27 34.55
C LYS A 514 8.84 -28.84 35.01
N LEU A 515 9.33 -27.97 34.11
CA LEU A 515 9.63 -26.57 34.41
C LEU A 515 8.37 -25.73 34.60
N TYR A 516 7.44 -25.86 33.68
CA TYR A 516 6.23 -25.06 33.65
C TYR A 516 5.01 -25.75 34.27
N GLY A 517 5.14 -27.04 34.63
CA GLY A 517 4.13 -27.88 35.31
C GLY A 517 3.23 -28.66 34.33
N ALA A 518 2.83 -29.85 34.76
CA ALA A 518 1.74 -30.60 34.15
C ALA A 518 0.45 -30.31 34.93
N GLY A 519 -0.65 -30.16 34.25
CA GLY A 519 -1.96 -30.09 34.88
C GLY A 519 -2.28 -28.78 35.59
N GLY A 520 -1.98 -27.66 34.96
CA GLY A 520 -2.46 -26.34 35.35
C GLY A 520 -1.44 -25.41 35.96
N THR A 521 -0.17 -25.79 35.98
CA THR A 521 0.91 -24.88 36.36
C THR A 521 2.05 -24.95 35.34
N GLY A 522 2.24 -23.94 34.56
CA GLY A 522 3.26 -23.92 33.51
C GLY A 522 2.70 -23.91 32.13
N VAL A 523 3.05 -24.90 31.31
CA VAL A 523 2.54 -24.94 29.93
C VAL A 523 1.01 -25.10 29.90
N ASP A 524 0.46 -25.84 30.89
CA ASP A 524 -1.00 -26.04 31.02
C ASP A 524 -1.69 -24.91 31.80
N SER A 525 -0.96 -24.07 32.51
CA SER A 525 -1.47 -22.88 33.19
C SER A 525 -1.51 -21.66 32.28
N LEU A 526 -1.19 -21.82 31.03
CA LEU A 526 -1.49 -20.84 29.98
C LEU A 526 -2.99 -20.68 29.97
N VAL A 527 -3.48 -19.58 30.55
CA VAL A 527 -4.90 -19.30 30.60
C VAL A 527 -5.38 -19.11 29.16
N TRP A 528 -6.23 -20.01 28.72
CA TRP A 528 -6.97 -19.84 27.48
C TRP A 528 -7.99 -18.74 27.70
N THR A 529 -7.81 -17.65 26.99
CA THR A 529 -8.78 -16.58 26.94
C THR A 529 -9.48 -16.63 25.58
N PRO A 530 -10.59 -15.93 25.36
CA PRO A 530 -11.18 -15.77 24.03
C PRO A 530 -10.17 -15.26 23.00
N TRP A 531 -9.10 -14.60 23.48
CA TRP A 531 -7.97 -14.06 22.72
C TRP A 531 -6.84 -15.07 22.50
N GLY A 532 -6.94 -16.27 23.03
CA GLY A 532 -5.94 -17.32 22.95
C GLY A 532 -5.04 -17.40 24.17
N TRP A 533 -3.84 -17.96 23.99
CA TRP A 533 -2.90 -18.24 25.06
C TRP A 533 -2.26 -16.97 25.63
N THR A 534 -2.14 -16.89 26.96
CA THR A 534 -1.27 -15.94 27.63
C THR A 534 0.19 -16.40 27.51
N SER A 535 1.15 -15.53 27.75
CA SER A 535 2.56 -15.94 27.74
C SER A 535 2.87 -16.83 28.94
N ASP A 536 3.68 -17.86 28.74
CA ASP A 536 4.33 -18.61 29.78
C ASP A 536 5.38 -17.74 30.54
N GLY A 537 5.68 -18.10 31.76
CA GLY A 537 6.68 -17.40 32.55
C GLY A 537 8.04 -17.35 31.84
N MET A 538 8.74 -16.23 31.98
CA MET A 538 10.07 -16.05 31.42
C MET A 538 11.14 -16.45 32.40
N SER A 539 12.13 -17.23 31.97
CA SER A 539 13.38 -17.44 32.65
C SER A 539 14.54 -16.89 31.85
N ASN A 540 15.43 -16.16 32.47
CA ASN A 540 16.61 -15.60 31.81
C ASN A 540 17.87 -16.25 32.41
N PRO A 541 18.45 -17.30 31.80
CA PRO A 541 19.69 -17.90 32.24
C PRO A 541 20.94 -17.01 32.02
N GLY A 542 20.74 -15.82 31.51
CA GLY A 542 21.72 -14.78 31.26
C GLY A 542 21.11 -13.66 30.47
N SER A 543 21.78 -12.53 30.34
CA SER A 543 21.20 -11.36 29.63
C SER A 543 20.86 -11.62 28.16
N GLY A 544 21.20 -12.78 27.65
CA GLY A 544 20.99 -13.15 26.25
C GLY A 544 20.06 -14.33 25.97
N ALA A 545 19.77 -15.20 26.96
CA ALA A 545 18.97 -16.40 26.73
C ALA A 545 17.61 -16.28 27.43
N ARG A 546 16.60 -15.91 26.70
CA ARG A 546 15.21 -16.00 27.18
C ARG A 546 14.69 -17.42 26.97
N LEU A 547 14.23 -18.02 28.05
CA LEU A 547 13.46 -19.26 28.04
C LEU A 547 12.04 -18.95 28.45
N GLY A 548 11.07 -19.42 27.68
CA GLY A 548 9.68 -19.10 27.89
C GLY A 548 9.29 -17.73 27.35
N GLY A 549 8.08 -17.34 27.63
CA GLY A 549 7.46 -16.16 27.09
C GLY A 549 6.86 -16.42 25.71
N HIS A 550 5.54 -16.52 25.64
CA HIS A 550 4.83 -16.65 24.39
C HIS A 550 4.80 -15.30 23.67
N TRP A 551 5.41 -15.23 22.49
CA TRP A 551 5.59 -13.98 21.77
C TRP A 551 4.50 -13.71 20.74
N ALA A 552 3.78 -14.75 20.28
CA ALA A 552 2.67 -14.60 19.34
C ALA A 552 1.43 -14.01 20.04
N ARG A 553 1.55 -12.79 20.53
CA ARG A 553 0.54 -12.12 21.37
C ARG A 553 -0.56 -11.46 20.56
N GLY A 554 -0.34 -11.27 19.29
CA GLY A 554 -1.28 -10.61 18.41
C GLY A 554 -2.60 -11.35 18.29
N ARG A 555 -3.70 -10.61 18.44
CA ARG A 555 -5.08 -11.08 18.25
C ARG A 555 -5.87 -10.06 17.48
N ASP A 556 -6.61 -10.53 16.51
CA ASP A 556 -7.48 -9.69 15.69
C ASP A 556 -8.66 -10.52 15.17
N ASP A 557 -9.85 -10.02 15.30
CA ASP A 557 -11.10 -10.56 14.70
C ASP A 557 -11.95 -9.41 14.17
N SER A 558 -11.29 -8.35 13.70
CA SER A 558 -11.95 -7.14 13.24
C SER A 558 -12.62 -7.35 11.89
N LYS A 559 -13.76 -6.70 11.70
CA LYS A 559 -14.51 -6.64 10.45
C LYS A 559 -14.79 -5.18 10.09
N ILE A 560 -14.60 -4.86 8.83
CA ILE A 560 -14.86 -3.52 8.34
C ILE A 560 -15.67 -3.65 7.07
N SER A 561 -16.74 -2.89 6.95
CA SER A 561 -17.43 -2.75 5.68
C SER A 561 -17.54 -1.29 5.27
N SER A 562 -17.54 -1.03 3.98
CA SER A 562 -17.85 0.27 3.44
C SER A 562 -18.83 0.15 2.29
N THR A 563 -19.86 0.98 2.33
CA THR A 563 -20.80 1.16 1.23
C THR A 563 -20.49 2.45 0.53
N ASN A 564 -20.30 2.35 -0.75
CA ASN A 564 -19.87 3.46 -1.58
C ASN A 564 -20.85 3.61 -2.75
N ILE A 565 -21.30 4.85 -3.02
CA ILE A 565 -22.14 5.21 -4.17
C ILE A 565 -21.53 6.48 -4.80
N ASN A 566 -21.59 6.72 -6.09
CA ASN A 566 -21.05 7.91 -6.76
C ASN A 566 -21.84 8.29 -8.00
N PHE A 567 -21.74 9.55 -8.36
CA PHE A 567 -22.30 10.11 -9.57
C PHE A 567 -21.29 11.04 -10.22
N ASP A 568 -20.99 10.82 -11.49
CA ASP A 568 -20.07 11.64 -12.29
C ASP A 568 -20.76 12.04 -13.59
N TYR A 569 -20.77 13.32 -13.89
CA TYR A 569 -21.33 13.89 -15.12
C TYR A 569 -20.25 14.62 -15.90
N THR A 570 -20.13 14.29 -17.17
CA THR A 570 -19.21 14.94 -18.10
C THR A 570 -19.98 15.54 -19.26
N THR A 571 -19.68 16.79 -19.60
CA THR A 571 -20.26 17.45 -20.77
C THR A 571 -19.28 18.35 -21.48
N GLN A 572 -19.23 18.25 -22.80
CA GLN A 572 -18.55 19.19 -23.70
C GLN A 572 -19.52 20.33 -24.01
N LEU A 573 -19.36 21.48 -23.33
CA LEU A 573 -20.23 22.64 -23.54
C LEU A 573 -20.05 23.25 -24.91
N ASN A 574 -18.82 23.38 -25.38
CA ASN A 574 -18.42 23.89 -26.69
C ASN A 574 -17.03 23.33 -27.04
N SER A 575 -16.43 23.71 -28.14
CA SER A 575 -15.10 23.23 -28.57
C SER A 575 -13.98 23.52 -27.57
N THR A 576 -14.17 24.51 -26.68
CA THR A 576 -13.17 24.96 -25.72
C THR A 576 -13.38 24.38 -24.30
N ASN A 577 -14.65 24.23 -23.86
CA ASN A 577 -14.99 23.92 -22.48
C ASN A 577 -15.54 22.48 -22.32
N GLN A 578 -14.89 21.68 -21.51
CA GLN A 578 -15.40 20.40 -21.04
C GLN A 578 -15.54 20.48 -19.52
N VAL A 579 -16.77 20.33 -19.03
CA VAL A 579 -17.08 20.35 -17.61
C VAL A 579 -17.28 18.94 -17.10
N ASN A 580 -16.58 18.61 -15.99
CA ASN A 580 -16.79 17.42 -15.19
C ASN A 580 -17.32 17.86 -13.82
N ALA A 581 -18.36 17.22 -13.34
CA ALA A 581 -18.91 17.48 -12.01
C ALA A 581 -19.42 16.17 -11.39
N GLY A 582 -19.31 16.05 -10.10
CA GLY A 582 -19.77 14.83 -9.46
C GLY A 582 -19.88 14.94 -7.94
N ALA A 583 -20.38 13.88 -7.37
CA ALA A 583 -20.60 13.72 -5.95
C ALA A 583 -20.32 12.28 -5.53
N TRP A 584 -19.87 12.11 -4.29
CA TRP A 584 -19.62 10.80 -3.70
C TRP A 584 -19.88 10.77 -2.19
N VAL A 585 -20.26 9.59 -1.64
CA VAL A 585 -20.35 9.28 -0.19
C VAL A 585 -19.79 7.90 0.07
N SER A 586 -19.05 7.73 1.13
CA SER A 586 -18.60 6.47 1.72
C SER A 586 -19.14 6.37 3.14
N MET A 587 -19.87 5.32 3.41
CA MET A 587 -20.36 4.97 4.75
C MET A 587 -19.58 3.76 5.23
N TYR A 588 -18.93 3.89 6.37
CA TYR A 588 -18.15 2.82 6.97
C TYR A 588 -18.91 2.19 8.13
N ASP A 589 -18.70 0.92 8.33
CA ASP A 589 -19.09 0.19 9.53
C ASP A 589 -17.85 -0.55 10.03
N TYR A 590 -17.30 -0.05 11.14
CA TYR A 590 -16.15 -0.62 11.83
C TYR A 590 -16.65 -1.48 12.99
N ASP A 591 -16.39 -2.77 12.94
CA ASP A 591 -16.50 -3.70 14.06
C ASP A 591 -15.07 -4.17 14.41
N MET A 592 -14.46 -3.45 15.35
CA MET A 592 -13.04 -3.61 15.65
C MET A 592 -12.88 -4.41 16.94
N GLU A 593 -12.15 -5.52 16.82
CA GLU A 593 -11.80 -6.39 17.92
C GLU A 593 -10.36 -6.86 17.77
N PHE A 594 -9.41 -6.15 18.36
CA PHE A 594 -7.99 -6.45 18.24
C PHE A 594 -7.23 -6.09 19.51
N GLY A 595 -6.05 -6.66 19.68
CA GLY A 595 -5.19 -6.37 20.83
C GLY A 595 -4.08 -7.36 21.01
N SER A 596 -3.47 -7.33 22.20
CA SER A 596 -2.38 -8.21 22.62
C SER A 596 -2.82 -9.09 23.79
N SER A 597 -2.59 -10.40 23.70
CA SER A 597 -2.67 -11.28 24.87
C SER A 597 -1.41 -11.09 25.72
N ASP A 598 -1.49 -10.43 26.84
CA ASP A 598 -0.34 -10.29 27.76
C ASP A 598 -0.37 -11.36 28.86
N SER A 599 0.82 -11.82 29.23
CA SER A 599 1.08 -12.93 30.17
C SER A 599 0.75 -12.64 31.64
N VAL A 600 0.75 -11.38 31.99
CA VAL A 600 0.72 -10.97 33.41
C VAL A 600 -0.70 -10.73 33.86
N ILE A 601 -1.68 -10.79 32.95
CA ILE A 601 -3.00 -10.27 33.23
C ILE A 601 -4.07 -11.33 32.98
N VAL A 602 -4.58 -11.83 34.10
CA VAL A 602 -5.79 -12.68 34.15
C VAL A 602 -7.05 -11.94 33.62
N HIS A 603 -6.93 -10.64 33.40
CA HIS A 603 -8.01 -9.80 32.87
C HIS A 603 -7.71 -9.40 31.42
N VAL A 604 -8.30 -10.15 30.53
CA VAL A 604 -8.12 -10.17 29.08
C VAL A 604 -8.38 -8.84 28.36
N GLU A 605 -9.01 -7.89 29.03
CA GLU A 605 -9.55 -6.68 28.41
C GLU A 605 -8.54 -5.52 28.30
N ARG A 606 -7.39 -5.62 28.95
CA ARG A 606 -6.47 -4.49 29.14
C ARG A 606 -5.61 -4.12 27.94
N GLY A 607 -5.28 -5.05 27.09
CA GLY A 607 -4.55 -4.78 25.83
C GLY A 607 -5.45 -4.89 24.60
N ALA A 608 -6.72 -5.20 24.79
CA ALA A 608 -7.68 -5.41 23.73
C ALA A 608 -8.53 -4.16 23.49
N GLN A 609 -8.89 -3.95 22.26
CA GLN A 609 -9.81 -2.90 21.84
C GLN A 609 -11.01 -3.56 21.18
N LYS A 610 -12.19 -3.20 21.65
CA LYS A 610 -13.47 -3.63 21.07
C LYS A 610 -14.39 -2.44 20.98
N TRP A 611 -14.71 -2.05 19.74
CA TRP A 611 -15.59 -0.90 19.51
C TRP A 611 -16.23 -0.97 18.13
N GLN A 612 -17.40 -0.34 18.01
CA GLN A 612 -18.11 -0.16 16.74
C GLN A 612 -18.29 1.32 16.45
N LYS A 613 -18.01 1.74 15.21
CA LYS A 613 -18.15 3.11 14.74
C LYS A 613 -18.61 3.15 13.29
N THR A 614 -19.43 4.13 12.96
CA THR A 614 -20.02 4.26 11.62
C THR A 614 -19.76 5.64 11.01
N PRO A 615 -18.49 6.05 10.80
CA PRO A 615 -18.20 7.34 10.21
C PRO A 615 -18.65 7.44 8.76
N MET A 616 -18.89 8.66 8.32
CA MET A 616 -19.29 8.95 6.95
C MET A 616 -18.39 10.00 6.31
N GLN A 617 -18.08 9.76 5.06
CA GLN A 617 -17.42 10.73 4.19
C GLN A 617 -18.28 11.06 2.99
N ALA A 618 -18.16 12.30 2.51
CA ALA A 618 -18.78 12.73 1.26
C ALA A 618 -17.88 13.76 0.56
N GLY A 619 -18.08 13.92 -0.73
CA GLY A 619 -17.42 14.96 -1.49
C GLY A 619 -18.24 15.41 -2.68
N LEU A 620 -17.98 16.64 -3.06
CA LEU A 620 -18.50 17.25 -4.29
C LEU A 620 -17.32 17.79 -5.08
N TYR A 621 -17.39 17.73 -6.39
CA TYR A 621 -16.38 18.35 -7.22
C TYR A 621 -16.96 18.97 -8.48
N VAL A 622 -16.26 19.97 -8.99
CA VAL A 622 -16.46 20.53 -10.33
C VAL A 622 -15.09 20.86 -10.92
N GLU A 623 -14.94 20.59 -12.20
CA GLU A 623 -13.72 20.83 -12.96
C GLU A 623 -14.07 21.27 -14.38
N ASP A 624 -13.47 22.37 -14.84
CA ASP A 624 -13.60 22.86 -16.22
C ASP A 624 -12.25 22.74 -16.92
N LYS A 625 -12.20 21.93 -17.97
CA LYS A 625 -11.05 21.80 -18.88
C LYS A 625 -11.24 22.76 -20.06
N LEU A 626 -10.37 23.77 -20.10
CA LEU A 626 -10.32 24.83 -21.10
C LEU A 626 -9.27 24.48 -22.16
N GLU A 627 -9.69 24.18 -23.36
CA GLU A 627 -8.83 23.79 -24.50
C GLU A 627 -8.68 24.96 -25.50
N PHE A 628 -7.59 25.73 -25.36
CA PHE A 628 -7.22 26.79 -26.27
C PHE A 628 -6.11 26.34 -27.22
N LYS A 629 -5.96 27.04 -28.36
CA LYS A 629 -4.78 26.87 -29.23
C LYS A 629 -3.54 27.33 -28.48
N GLY A 630 -2.66 26.40 -28.07
CA GLY A 630 -1.38 26.69 -27.37
C GLY A 630 -1.46 26.71 -25.85
N MET A 631 -2.63 26.51 -25.23
CA MET A 631 -2.78 26.35 -23.80
C MET A 631 -3.97 25.48 -23.47
N ILE A 632 -3.78 24.49 -22.61
CA ILE A 632 -4.87 23.71 -22.02
C ILE A 632 -4.81 23.92 -20.51
N ALA A 633 -5.89 24.42 -19.94
CA ALA A 633 -5.99 24.69 -18.52
C ALA A 633 -7.16 23.90 -17.90
N THR A 634 -6.96 23.32 -16.75
CA THR A 634 -8.01 22.69 -15.97
C THR A 634 -8.11 23.39 -14.62
N LEU A 635 -9.27 23.93 -14.33
CA LEU A 635 -9.60 24.59 -13.08
C LEU A 635 -10.61 23.73 -12.32
N GLY A 636 -10.22 23.25 -11.15
CA GLY A 636 -11.02 22.35 -10.33
C GLY A 636 -11.19 22.84 -8.90
N MET A 637 -12.32 22.49 -8.32
CA MET A 637 -12.63 22.65 -6.91
C MET A 637 -13.26 21.37 -6.39
N SER A 638 -12.74 20.81 -5.30
CA SER A 638 -13.44 19.77 -4.54
C SER A 638 -13.76 20.25 -3.12
N MET A 639 -14.86 19.72 -2.59
CA MET A 639 -15.24 19.84 -1.19
C MET A 639 -15.22 18.45 -0.58
N ASP A 640 -14.53 18.29 0.54
CA ASP A 640 -14.56 17.06 1.32
C ASP A 640 -15.30 17.30 2.63
N TYR A 641 -16.19 16.38 2.95
CA TYR A 641 -16.99 16.33 4.16
C TYR A 641 -16.62 15.06 4.93
N TYR A 642 -16.37 15.18 6.23
CA TYR A 642 -16.15 14.07 7.13
C TYR A 642 -16.97 14.22 8.39
N ASN A 643 -17.74 13.21 8.74
CA ASN A 643 -18.48 13.11 9.97
C ASN A 643 -18.07 11.83 10.71
N PRO A 644 -17.42 11.93 11.87
CA PRO A 644 -17.09 10.77 12.72
C PRO A 644 -18.32 10.00 13.18
N ASN A 645 -19.50 10.62 13.18
CA ASN A 645 -20.79 10.05 13.56
C ASN A 645 -20.76 9.32 14.91
N THR A 646 -20.13 9.94 15.88
CA THR A 646 -19.98 9.41 17.24
C THR A 646 -19.87 10.56 18.23
N ASP A 647 -20.27 10.29 19.44
CA ASP A 647 -19.89 11.13 20.57
C ASP A 647 -18.46 10.78 21.01
N TRP A 648 -17.73 11.80 21.47
CA TRP A 648 -16.39 11.65 22.00
C TRP A 648 -16.27 12.40 23.32
N TRP A 649 -15.40 11.95 24.20
CA TRP A 649 -15.28 12.48 25.55
C TRP A 649 -14.72 13.90 25.56
N ASN A 650 -15.39 14.77 26.29
CA ASN A 650 -14.94 16.13 26.58
C ASN A 650 -14.18 16.12 27.92
N TYR A 651 -12.87 16.10 27.86
CA TYR A 651 -12.01 16.07 29.04
C TYR A 651 -10.83 17.05 28.90
N SER A 652 -10.37 17.57 30.03
CA SER A 652 -9.12 18.34 30.05
C SER A 652 -7.92 17.39 29.91
N ASP A 653 -6.84 17.87 29.32
CA ASP A 653 -5.67 17.01 28.99
C ASP A 653 -5.05 16.35 30.25
N TYR A 654 -5.31 16.86 31.43
CA TYR A 654 -4.82 16.31 32.71
C TYR A 654 -5.95 15.79 33.60
N ALA A 655 -7.09 15.46 33.05
CA ALA A 655 -8.25 14.93 33.77
C ALA A 655 -7.95 13.55 34.38
N ARG A 656 -8.01 13.48 35.70
CA ARG A 656 -7.73 12.24 36.43
C ARG A 656 -8.82 11.19 36.25
N ASP A 657 -10.02 11.60 35.96
CA ASP A 657 -11.18 10.72 35.83
C ASP A 657 -11.05 9.75 34.66
N LEU A 658 -10.41 10.18 33.57
CA LEU A 658 -10.18 9.34 32.38
C LEU A 658 -8.81 8.67 32.36
N THR A 659 -7.75 9.36 32.80
CA THR A 659 -6.37 9.01 32.47
C THR A 659 -5.48 8.65 33.68
N ALA A 660 -5.98 8.73 34.94
CA ALA A 660 -5.17 8.45 36.13
C ALA A 660 -4.84 6.97 36.31
N LYS A 661 -3.64 6.73 36.85
CA LYS A 661 -3.07 5.37 37.07
C LYS A 661 -3.77 4.57 38.17
N GLU A 662 -4.37 5.19 39.14
CA GLU A 662 -4.86 4.53 40.37
C GLU A 662 -6.27 3.96 40.30
N LYS A 663 -7.03 4.21 39.26
CA LYS A 663 -8.37 3.64 39.13
C LYS A 663 -8.32 2.19 38.69
N GLY A 664 -8.31 1.31 39.64
CA GLY A 664 -7.94 -0.09 39.57
C GLY A 664 -8.91 -1.05 38.92
N ASP A 665 -10.10 -0.70 38.48
CA ASP A 665 -11.01 -1.62 37.79
C ASP A 665 -11.52 -1.04 36.47
N ILE A 666 -11.41 -1.90 35.47
CA ILE A 666 -11.65 -1.57 34.09
C ILE A 666 -12.93 -2.24 33.67
N GLY A 667 -13.81 -1.46 33.39
CA GLY A 667 -14.99 -1.72 32.62
C GLY A 667 -15.37 -0.44 31.92
N ASP A 668 -16.37 -0.47 31.11
CA ASP A 668 -16.99 0.71 30.46
C ASP A 668 -17.37 1.82 31.46
N GLU A 669 -17.35 1.55 32.76
CA GLU A 669 -17.71 2.48 33.83
C GLU A 669 -16.76 3.69 33.95
N ARG A 670 -15.49 3.61 33.51
CA ARG A 670 -14.58 4.75 33.54
C ARG A 670 -15.03 5.92 32.65
N PHE A 671 -15.64 5.57 31.56
CA PHE A 671 -16.10 6.55 30.56
C PHE A 671 -17.51 7.03 30.84
N SER A 672 -18.25 6.37 31.72
CA SER A 672 -19.63 6.75 32.08
C SER A 672 -19.72 8.09 32.83
N ASP A 673 -18.65 8.45 33.53
CA ASP A 673 -18.59 9.67 34.35
C ASP A 673 -18.00 10.88 33.61
N VAL A 674 -17.56 10.71 32.39
CA VAL A 674 -17.02 11.77 31.55
C VAL A 674 -18.06 12.20 30.53
N ASP A 675 -18.38 13.49 30.48
CA ASP A 675 -19.31 14.05 29.51
C ASP A 675 -18.81 13.77 28.07
N ALA A 676 -19.70 13.32 27.23
CA ALA A 676 -19.42 13.09 25.82
C ALA A 676 -20.19 14.10 24.97
N GLU A 677 -19.53 14.66 23.99
CA GLU A 677 -20.09 15.57 23.01
C GLU A 677 -19.92 15.02 21.59
N ALA A 678 -20.81 15.42 20.69
CA ALA A 678 -20.69 15.01 19.29
C ALA A 678 -19.35 15.44 18.71
N ALA A 679 -18.60 14.48 18.16
CA ALA A 679 -17.33 14.77 17.52
C ALA A 679 -17.49 15.73 16.33
N GLU A 680 -16.50 16.60 16.12
CA GLU A 680 -16.60 17.71 15.18
C GLU A 680 -16.69 17.22 13.72
N THR A 681 -17.73 17.70 13.03
CA THR A 681 -17.89 17.49 11.59
C THR A 681 -16.98 18.45 10.81
N GLN A 682 -16.29 17.95 9.79
CA GLN A 682 -15.33 18.73 9.03
C GLN A 682 -15.78 18.95 7.58
N ILE A 683 -15.61 20.19 7.09
CA ILE A 683 -15.80 20.56 5.69
C ILE A 683 -14.56 21.29 5.20
N THR A 684 -13.98 20.82 4.11
CA THR A 684 -12.78 21.43 3.54
C THR A 684 -12.92 21.66 2.03
N TRP A 685 -12.34 22.76 1.55
CA TRP A 685 -12.34 23.14 0.15
C TRP A 685 -10.92 23.01 -0.43
N ASN A 686 -10.81 22.36 -1.59
CA ASN A 686 -9.53 21.97 -2.16
C ASN A 686 -9.43 22.43 -3.63
N PRO A 687 -8.82 23.61 -3.89
CA PRO A 687 -8.59 24.12 -5.24
C PRO A 687 -7.51 23.32 -5.96
N LYS A 688 -7.68 23.15 -7.27
CA LYS A 688 -6.75 22.48 -8.16
C LYS A 688 -6.62 23.26 -9.47
N ILE A 689 -5.38 23.46 -9.92
CA ILE A 689 -5.06 24.16 -11.15
C ILE A 689 -4.04 23.32 -11.92
N ARG A 690 -4.35 22.99 -13.16
CA ARG A 690 -3.45 22.26 -14.04
C ARG A 690 -3.37 23.01 -15.37
N ILE A 691 -2.18 23.31 -15.85
CA ILE A 691 -1.99 24.05 -17.11
C ILE A 691 -0.91 23.34 -17.94
N ALA A 692 -1.20 23.06 -19.18
CA ALA A 692 -0.25 22.57 -20.16
C ALA A 692 -0.10 23.59 -21.30
N PHE A 693 1.12 23.80 -21.72
CA PHE A 693 1.51 24.65 -22.84
C PHE A 693 2.15 23.76 -23.92
N PRO A 694 1.41 23.29 -24.91
CA PRO A 694 1.98 22.66 -26.09
C PRO A 694 2.86 23.68 -26.83
N ILE A 695 4.18 23.49 -26.80
CA ILE A 695 5.14 24.38 -27.48
C ILE A 695 5.22 24.01 -28.96
N THR A 696 5.25 22.71 -29.22
CA THR A 696 5.18 22.10 -30.55
C THR A 696 4.34 20.83 -30.48
N VAL A 697 4.08 20.18 -31.61
CA VAL A 697 3.42 18.85 -31.65
C VAL A 697 4.22 17.78 -30.89
N ASN A 698 5.52 18.01 -30.69
CA ASN A 698 6.47 17.09 -30.05
C ASN A 698 6.98 17.58 -28.68
N SER A 699 6.50 18.70 -28.17
CA SER A 699 6.97 19.24 -26.88
C SER A 699 5.91 20.02 -26.13
N LYS A 700 5.88 19.88 -24.83
CA LYS A 700 5.04 20.65 -23.92
C LYS A 700 5.76 21.01 -22.63
N LEU A 701 5.37 22.14 -22.06
CA LEU A 701 5.62 22.53 -20.69
C LEU A 701 4.32 22.42 -19.90
N TYR A 702 4.35 22.01 -18.65
CA TYR A 702 3.17 22.01 -17.80
C TYR A 702 3.49 22.46 -16.37
N PHE A 703 2.46 22.96 -15.72
CA PHE A 703 2.44 23.36 -14.32
C PHE A 703 1.18 22.85 -13.67
N ASN A 704 1.27 22.36 -12.43
CA ASN A 704 0.10 22.08 -11.62
C ASN A 704 0.27 22.53 -10.17
N TYR A 705 -0.87 22.83 -9.58
CA TYR A 705 -1.05 23.13 -8.17
C TYR A 705 -2.28 22.39 -7.68
N GLY A 706 -2.21 21.76 -6.51
CA GLY A 706 -3.38 21.11 -5.92
C GLY A 706 -3.32 21.03 -4.40
N SER A 707 -4.48 21.24 -3.77
CA SER A 707 -4.71 20.95 -2.37
C SER A 707 -5.48 19.64 -2.26
N TYR A 708 -5.08 18.77 -1.34
CA TYR A 708 -5.65 17.43 -1.17
C TYR A 708 -5.85 17.14 0.31
N ARG A 709 -6.90 16.40 0.63
CA ARG A 709 -7.25 15.95 1.97
C ARG A 709 -7.46 14.43 1.99
N GLN A 710 -7.27 13.89 3.18
CA GLN A 710 -7.56 12.50 3.46
C GLN A 710 -8.13 12.38 4.86
N GLN A 711 -9.06 11.45 5.09
CA GLN A 711 -9.52 11.13 6.43
C GLN A 711 -8.39 10.58 7.31
N LEU A 712 -8.53 10.75 8.59
CA LEU A 712 -7.74 10.03 9.59
C LEU A 712 -8.05 8.52 9.50
N THR A 713 -7.07 7.72 9.82
CA THR A 713 -7.29 6.27 9.96
C THR A 713 -8.26 5.99 11.12
N ALA A 714 -8.92 4.84 11.08
CA ALA A 714 -9.82 4.42 12.16
C ALA A 714 -9.11 4.43 13.53
N GLN A 715 -7.83 4.09 13.54
CA GLN A 715 -7.00 4.07 14.73
C GLN A 715 -6.65 5.47 15.25
N GLU A 716 -6.26 6.40 14.38
CA GLU A 716 -5.97 7.79 14.78
C GLU A 716 -7.20 8.49 15.33
N SER A 717 -8.39 8.09 14.87
CA SER A 717 -9.66 8.66 15.29
C SER A 717 -10.22 8.00 16.55
N PHE A 718 -10.28 6.69 16.63
CA PHE A 718 -11.13 5.99 17.59
C PHE A 718 -10.38 5.08 18.57
N MET A 719 -9.05 4.96 18.46
CA MET A 719 -8.29 4.09 19.35
C MET A 719 -8.30 4.60 20.78
N ILE A 720 -8.54 3.68 21.73
CA ILE A 720 -8.24 3.87 23.14
C ILE A 720 -7.45 2.66 23.60
N TRP A 721 -6.17 2.85 23.79
CA TRP A 721 -5.31 1.80 24.30
C TRP A 721 -5.10 1.95 25.80
N GLN A 722 -5.49 0.92 26.52
CA GLN A 722 -5.32 0.83 27.97
C GLN A 722 -4.11 -0.02 28.32
N ALA A 723 -3.26 0.46 29.24
CA ALA A 723 -2.14 -0.30 29.76
C ALA A 723 -2.61 -1.34 30.80
N TRP A 724 -1.68 -2.15 31.27
CA TRP A 724 -1.94 -3.31 32.13
C TRP A 724 -2.61 -3.01 33.49
N ARG A 725 -2.59 -1.78 33.97
CA ARG A 725 -3.30 -1.34 35.17
C ARG A 725 -4.65 -0.68 34.88
N GLY A 726 -4.99 -0.60 33.57
CA GLY A 726 -6.21 0.02 33.11
C GLY A 726 -6.16 1.51 32.90
N GLU A 727 -5.02 2.12 33.14
CA GLU A 727 -4.83 3.51 32.72
C GLU A 727 -4.88 3.63 31.20
N VAL A 728 -5.42 4.73 30.71
CA VAL A 728 -5.34 5.06 29.28
C VAL A 728 -3.87 5.33 28.95
N HIS A 729 -3.32 4.52 28.07
CA HIS A 729 -1.95 4.70 27.58
C HIS A 729 -1.92 5.56 26.31
N GLN A 730 -2.88 5.38 25.42
CA GLN A 730 -3.01 6.18 24.22
C GLN A 730 -4.48 6.35 23.82
N ILE A 731 -4.82 7.55 23.38
CA ILE A 731 -6.16 7.91 22.91
C ILE A 731 -6.07 8.60 21.54
N GLY A 732 -6.95 8.20 20.64
CA GLY A 732 -7.22 8.90 19.38
C GLY A 732 -8.07 10.14 19.60
N ASP A 733 -8.33 10.88 18.52
CA ASP A 733 -9.24 12.02 18.55
C ASP A 733 -9.94 12.16 17.19
N PRO A 734 -11.26 11.82 17.11
CA PRO A 734 -12.02 11.91 15.87
C PRO A 734 -12.28 13.35 15.41
N SER A 735 -12.07 14.35 16.27
CA SER A 735 -12.19 15.78 15.96
C SER A 735 -10.92 16.40 15.38
N ASN A 736 -9.82 15.66 15.34
CA ASN A 736 -8.58 16.12 14.71
C ASN A 736 -8.81 16.44 13.22
N PRO A 737 -8.22 17.53 12.71
CA PRO A 737 -8.41 17.94 11.32
C PRO A 737 -7.85 16.90 10.35
N MET A 738 -8.52 16.74 9.21
CA MET A 738 -8.04 15.89 8.12
C MET A 738 -6.64 16.30 7.65
N PRO A 739 -5.67 15.38 7.56
CA PRO A 739 -4.34 15.62 6.99
C PRO A 739 -4.40 16.29 5.62
N LYS A 740 -3.50 17.24 5.39
CA LYS A 740 -3.46 18.07 4.18
C LYS A 740 -2.16 17.89 3.43
N THR A 741 -2.25 17.83 2.10
CA THR A 741 -1.10 17.97 1.19
C THR A 741 -1.34 19.11 0.22
N VAL A 742 -0.37 20.01 0.09
CA VAL A 742 -0.31 20.99 -1.00
C VAL A 742 0.83 20.59 -1.93
N SER A 743 0.53 20.42 -3.21
CA SER A 743 1.50 19.96 -4.20
C SER A 743 1.66 20.98 -5.32
N TYR A 744 2.91 21.20 -5.68
CA TYR A 744 3.32 22.01 -6.84
C TYR A 744 4.20 21.18 -7.75
N GLU A 745 4.00 21.30 -9.04
CA GLU A 745 4.82 20.63 -10.02
C GLU A 745 5.02 21.49 -11.27
N VAL A 746 6.21 21.43 -11.83
CA VAL A 746 6.54 21.94 -13.16
C VAL A 746 7.24 20.83 -13.93
N GLY A 747 6.86 20.61 -15.17
CA GLY A 747 7.49 19.58 -15.98
C GLY A 747 7.54 19.91 -17.46
N PHE A 748 8.44 19.23 -18.15
CA PHE A 748 8.67 19.36 -19.58
C PHE A 748 8.70 17.97 -20.21
N GLU A 749 8.02 17.81 -21.35
CA GLU A 749 8.07 16.61 -22.16
C GLU A 749 8.52 16.95 -23.58
N GLN A 750 9.33 16.06 -24.16
CA GLN A 750 9.87 16.19 -25.52
C GLN A 750 9.93 14.83 -26.20
N ALA A 751 9.26 14.68 -27.32
CA ALA A 751 9.52 13.59 -28.25
C ALA A 751 10.80 13.86 -29.06
N LEU A 752 11.69 12.88 -29.10
CA LEU A 752 12.95 12.94 -29.84
C LEU A 752 12.93 11.88 -30.95
N ARG A 753 13.12 12.34 -32.20
CA ARG A 753 13.18 11.49 -33.39
C ARG A 753 11.98 10.53 -33.52
N ASP A 754 10.80 10.95 -33.07
CA ASP A 754 9.55 10.18 -33.08
C ASP A 754 9.64 8.77 -32.46
N ALA A 755 10.65 8.51 -31.67
CA ALA A 755 10.92 7.21 -31.07
C ALA A 755 11.15 7.25 -29.54
N TYR A 756 11.69 8.36 -29.05
CA TYR A 756 12.03 8.52 -27.63
C TYR A 756 11.16 9.60 -27.00
N LEU A 757 10.69 9.35 -25.80
CA LEU A 757 10.00 10.34 -24.98
C LEU A 757 10.89 10.68 -23.78
N LEU A 758 11.32 11.96 -23.74
CA LEU A 758 12.03 12.56 -22.62
C LEU A 758 11.01 13.27 -21.74
N ARG A 759 11.03 12.99 -20.44
CA ARG A 759 10.28 13.71 -19.41
C ARG A 759 11.23 14.23 -18.34
N MET A 760 11.03 15.46 -17.92
CA MET A 760 11.75 16.09 -16.83
C MET A 760 10.76 16.84 -15.96
N GLY A 761 10.82 16.66 -14.65
CA GLY A 761 9.90 17.31 -13.72
C GLY A 761 10.58 17.72 -12.43
N GLY A 762 10.11 18.82 -11.85
CA GLY A 762 10.44 19.24 -10.51
C GLY A 762 9.15 19.33 -9.70
N TYR A 763 9.18 18.87 -8.46
CA TYR A 763 8.01 18.89 -7.59
C TYR A 763 8.35 19.33 -6.15
N TYR A 764 7.33 19.87 -5.49
CA TYR A 764 7.32 20.17 -4.07
C TYR A 764 5.97 19.76 -3.47
N LYS A 765 5.99 18.95 -2.42
CA LYS A 765 4.82 18.54 -1.65
C LYS A 765 4.99 18.99 -0.21
N ASP A 766 4.03 19.72 0.31
CA ASP A 766 3.91 20.15 1.70
C ASP A 766 2.79 19.37 2.37
N ASN A 767 3.14 18.52 3.34
CA ASN A 767 2.22 17.70 4.11
C ASN A 767 2.10 18.28 5.52
N SER A 768 0.92 18.70 5.90
CA SER A 768 0.62 19.30 7.20
C SER A 768 -0.57 18.63 7.88
N LEU A 769 -0.80 18.94 9.14
CA LEU A 769 -1.87 18.37 9.95
C LEU A 769 -1.80 16.83 10.05
N GLN A 770 -0.60 16.28 9.94
CA GLN A 770 -0.40 14.83 10.08
C GLN A 770 -0.43 14.47 11.57
N SER A 771 -0.96 13.30 11.87
CA SER A 771 -1.04 12.81 13.24
C SER A 771 0.36 12.65 13.86
N LYS A 772 0.49 13.09 15.09
CA LYS A 772 1.62 12.85 15.98
C LYS A 772 1.11 12.41 17.34
N THR A 773 1.72 11.40 17.89
CA THR A 773 1.49 11.00 19.27
C THR A 773 2.25 11.93 20.19
N VAL A 774 1.52 12.66 21.05
CA VAL A 774 2.05 13.63 22.03
C VAL A 774 1.85 13.07 23.43
N TRP A 775 2.89 13.11 24.25
CA TRP A 775 2.84 12.63 25.61
C TRP A 775 2.36 13.72 26.57
N TYR A 776 1.42 13.40 27.43
CA TYR A 776 0.85 14.29 28.46
C TYR A 776 1.19 13.76 29.85
N GLN A 777 1.66 14.64 30.75
CA GLN A 777 2.03 14.27 32.13
C GLN A 777 1.58 15.34 33.14
N SER A 778 0.82 14.89 34.15
CA SER A 778 0.42 15.74 35.27
C SER A 778 1.57 16.02 36.25
N ILE A 779 1.40 17.02 37.12
CA ILE A 779 2.38 17.45 38.13
C ILE A 779 2.79 16.30 39.06
N ASP A 780 1.84 15.48 39.46
CA ASP A 780 2.05 14.32 40.34
C ASP A 780 2.37 13.02 39.59
N SER A 781 2.44 13.07 38.26
CA SER A 781 2.66 11.90 37.39
C SER A 781 1.56 10.84 37.48
N GLU A 782 0.41 11.11 38.08
CA GLU A 782 -0.74 10.21 38.10
C GLU A 782 -1.40 10.12 36.72
N VAL A 783 -1.42 11.22 35.97
CA VAL A 783 -1.85 11.24 34.57
C VAL A 783 -0.61 11.17 33.70
N SER A 784 -0.52 10.11 32.86
CA SER A 784 0.57 9.92 31.92
C SER A 784 0.08 9.09 30.74
N TYR A 785 -0.20 9.74 29.59
CA TYR A 785 -0.74 9.08 28.41
C TYR A 785 -0.31 9.79 27.13
N TYR A 786 -0.56 9.13 26.01
CA TYR A 786 -0.34 9.67 24.68
C TYR A 786 -1.67 10.05 24.02
N LYS A 787 -1.70 11.21 23.36
CA LYS A 787 -2.85 11.68 22.59
C LYS A 787 -2.43 11.95 21.15
N SER A 788 -3.28 11.58 20.20
CA SER A 788 -3.10 11.93 18.80
C SER A 788 -3.35 13.42 18.59
N GLN A 789 -2.37 14.14 18.01
CA GLN A 789 -2.42 15.58 17.72
C GLN A 789 -1.98 15.86 16.29
N PRO A 790 -2.49 16.86 15.58
CA PRO A 790 -2.18 17.17 14.19
C PRO A 790 -0.88 17.99 14.05
N TYR A 791 0.18 17.61 14.74
CA TYR A 791 1.41 18.40 14.88
C TYR A 791 2.53 18.01 13.91
N ASN A 792 2.44 16.86 13.26
CA ASN A 792 3.45 16.47 12.29
C ASN A 792 3.31 17.23 10.97
N TYR A 793 4.46 17.59 10.41
CA TYR A 793 4.56 18.01 9.03
C TYR A 793 5.72 17.31 8.33
N SER A 794 5.64 17.22 7.01
CA SER A 794 6.76 16.82 6.18
C SER A 794 6.70 17.53 4.84
N ASP A 795 7.85 17.89 4.29
CA ASP A 795 7.94 18.30 2.90
C ASP A 795 8.78 17.30 2.09
N THR A 796 8.39 17.11 0.85
CA THR A 796 9.16 16.31 -0.10
C THR A 796 9.33 17.12 -1.37
N ARG A 797 10.60 17.26 -1.80
CA ARG A 797 10.96 17.99 -3.02
C ARG A 797 11.92 17.15 -3.85
N GLY A 798 11.80 17.24 -5.15
CA GLY A 798 12.62 16.41 -6.01
C GLY A 798 12.63 16.82 -7.45
N LEU A 799 13.54 16.17 -8.18
CA LEU A 799 13.66 16.23 -9.63
C LEU A 799 13.51 14.81 -10.18
N GLU A 800 12.75 14.69 -11.24
CA GLU A 800 12.52 13.44 -11.96
C GLU A 800 13.01 13.56 -13.38
N PHE A 801 13.63 12.51 -13.87
CA PHE A 801 14.06 12.34 -15.25
C PHE A 801 13.61 10.97 -15.73
N SER A 802 12.95 10.91 -16.88
CA SER A 802 12.54 9.68 -17.53
C SER A 802 12.83 9.74 -19.02
N LEU A 803 13.48 8.72 -19.55
CA LEU A 803 13.67 8.52 -20.98
C LEU A 803 13.09 7.16 -21.34
N SER A 804 12.11 7.13 -22.24
CA SER A 804 11.49 5.88 -22.69
C SER A 804 11.48 5.76 -24.21
N LYS A 805 11.52 4.53 -24.69
CA LYS A 805 11.39 4.15 -26.11
C LYS A 805 10.49 2.93 -26.21
N ASN A 806 9.33 3.10 -26.79
CA ASN A 806 8.29 2.06 -26.84
C ASN A 806 8.12 1.41 -28.20
N MET A 807 9.00 1.73 -29.18
CA MET A 807 8.91 1.25 -30.57
C MET A 807 10.22 0.62 -31.06
N GLY A 808 10.11 -0.27 -32.04
CA GLY A 808 11.22 -0.97 -32.69
C GLY A 808 11.67 -2.20 -31.91
N ASP A 809 12.76 -2.80 -32.39
CA ASP A 809 13.30 -4.07 -31.85
C ASP A 809 13.96 -3.89 -30.48
N LEU A 810 14.47 -2.71 -30.18
CA LEU A 810 15.02 -2.34 -28.88
C LEU A 810 14.10 -1.32 -28.21
N ARG A 811 13.53 -1.67 -27.07
CA ARG A 811 12.59 -0.89 -26.27
C ARG A 811 13.12 -0.76 -24.85
N GLY A 812 12.52 0.12 -24.06
CA GLY A 812 12.84 0.22 -22.65
C GLY A 812 12.68 1.62 -22.09
N TYR A 813 13.04 1.74 -20.83
CA TYR A 813 13.02 3.04 -20.13
C TYR A 813 14.21 3.14 -19.15
N PHE A 814 14.55 4.37 -18.86
CA PHE A 814 15.44 4.75 -17.77
C PHE A 814 14.77 5.86 -16.96
N ASN A 815 14.58 5.63 -15.67
CA ASN A 815 14.01 6.57 -14.72
C ASN A 815 15.06 6.92 -13.67
N TYR A 816 15.17 8.20 -13.33
CA TYR A 816 15.99 8.70 -12.23
C TYR A 816 15.20 9.70 -11.41
N THR A 817 15.19 9.54 -10.10
CA THR A 817 14.55 10.45 -9.16
C THR A 817 15.56 10.90 -8.11
N TYR A 818 15.71 12.21 -7.97
CA TYR A 818 16.42 12.84 -6.86
C TYR A 818 15.38 13.40 -5.90
N SER A 819 15.26 12.81 -4.71
CA SER A 819 14.24 13.16 -3.71
C SER A 819 14.92 13.58 -2.41
N VAL A 820 14.40 14.64 -1.80
CA VAL A 820 14.79 15.11 -0.48
C VAL A 820 13.52 15.23 0.37
N ARG A 821 13.50 14.54 1.50
CA ARG A 821 12.40 14.61 2.45
C ARG A 821 12.84 15.32 3.72
N THR A 822 12.02 16.24 4.19
CA THR A 822 12.18 16.92 5.48
C THR A 822 11.01 16.53 6.37
N GLN A 823 11.26 16.30 7.64
CA GLN A 823 10.22 16.02 8.65
C GLN A 823 10.44 16.94 9.84
N GLY A 824 9.35 17.27 10.51
CA GLY A 824 9.38 18.10 11.71
C GLY A 824 8.00 18.15 12.39
N ASN A 825 7.93 18.94 13.45
CA ASN A 825 6.72 19.12 14.24
C ASN A 825 6.40 20.60 14.39
N PHE A 826 5.10 20.95 14.34
CA PHE A 826 4.62 22.29 14.67
C PHE A 826 4.30 22.46 16.17
N GLY A 827 4.27 21.35 16.92
CA GLY A 827 4.01 21.32 18.36
C GLY A 827 5.08 20.51 19.11
N TRP A 828 4.93 20.48 20.40
CA TRP A 828 5.84 19.75 21.27
C TRP A 828 5.49 18.26 21.33
N GLY A 829 6.47 17.37 21.46
CA GLY A 829 6.27 15.94 21.65
C GLY A 829 5.81 15.55 23.05
N SER A 830 5.96 16.46 24.00
CA SER A 830 5.50 16.30 25.38
C SER A 830 4.81 17.56 25.88
N GLN A 831 3.80 17.37 26.71
CA GLN A 831 3.03 18.41 27.38
C GLN A 831 3.01 18.09 28.87
N TYR A 832 3.56 19.01 29.67
CA TYR A 832 3.60 18.89 31.11
C TYR A 832 2.62 19.86 31.74
N GLU A 833 1.84 19.41 32.72
CA GLU A 833 0.95 20.28 33.52
C GLU A 833 1.74 21.29 34.35
N ASN A 834 2.99 20.97 34.71
CA ASN A 834 3.87 21.88 35.40
C ASN A 834 4.53 22.86 34.44
N ASP A 835 4.19 24.15 34.54
CA ASP A 835 4.69 25.22 33.67
C ASP A 835 6.22 25.33 33.67
N VAL A 836 6.88 25.10 34.81
CA VAL A 836 8.35 25.17 34.90
C VAL A 836 9.00 24.00 34.18
N THR A 837 8.40 22.80 34.31
CA THR A 837 8.86 21.61 33.60
C THR A 837 8.62 21.79 32.10
N GLN A 838 7.47 22.31 31.71
CA GLN A 838 7.14 22.60 30.31
C GLN A 838 8.13 23.61 29.71
N ALA A 839 8.37 24.72 30.39
CA ALA A 839 9.32 25.74 29.94
C ALA A 839 10.76 25.19 29.83
N THR A 840 11.16 24.32 30.77
CA THR A 840 12.49 23.68 30.73
C THR A 840 12.58 22.72 29.56
N TYR A 841 11.54 21.93 29.32
CA TYR A 841 11.45 21.02 28.18
C TYR A 841 11.55 21.80 26.85
N GLU A 842 10.78 22.88 26.69
CA GLU A 842 10.78 23.73 25.51
C GLU A 842 12.16 24.36 25.21
N LEU A 843 12.92 24.71 26.25
CA LEU A 843 14.26 25.26 26.13
C LEU A 843 15.33 24.20 25.76
N THR A 844 15.11 22.96 26.12
CA THR A 844 16.12 21.89 26.02
C THR A 844 15.85 20.88 24.91
N THR A 845 14.60 20.76 24.47
CA THR A 845 14.22 19.80 23.42
C THR A 845 14.59 20.28 22.03
N THR A 846 14.77 19.32 21.13
CA THR A 846 14.94 19.53 19.69
C THR A 846 13.70 19.13 18.89
N ASP A 847 12.59 18.83 19.54
CA ASP A 847 11.35 18.34 18.91
C ASP A 847 10.81 19.26 17.82
N HIS A 848 10.99 20.58 17.96
CA HIS A 848 10.53 21.58 16.98
C HIS A 848 11.54 21.80 15.84
N TYR A 849 12.73 21.18 15.90
CA TYR A 849 13.69 21.31 14.82
C TYR A 849 13.39 20.36 13.68
N GLN A 850 13.56 20.83 12.49
CA GLN A 850 13.57 19.96 11.31
C GLN A 850 14.71 18.96 11.39
N ILE A 851 14.39 17.69 11.14
CA ILE A 851 15.42 16.68 10.90
C ILE A 851 16.18 17.09 9.63
N LYS A 852 17.51 17.11 9.70
CA LYS A 852 18.35 17.45 8.56
C LYS A 852 17.95 16.62 7.34
N PRO A 853 17.53 17.26 6.23
CA PRO A 853 17.11 16.53 5.06
C PRO A 853 18.28 15.80 4.42
N VAL A 854 18.07 14.56 4.07
CA VAL A 854 19.02 13.72 3.35
C VAL A 854 18.45 13.40 1.99
N ALA A 855 19.28 13.55 0.93
CA ALA A 855 18.86 13.14 -0.40
C ALA A 855 18.85 11.62 -0.52
N GLU A 856 17.77 11.05 -1.05
CA GLU A 856 17.62 9.63 -1.32
C GLU A 856 17.37 9.39 -2.83
N PRO A 857 18.38 9.58 -3.68
CA PRO A 857 18.21 9.34 -5.11
C PRO A 857 18.09 7.85 -5.43
N PHE A 858 17.26 7.55 -6.42
CA PHE A 858 17.08 6.20 -6.92
C PHE A 858 16.87 6.21 -8.44
N ALA A 859 17.15 5.07 -9.07
CA ALA A 859 16.97 4.86 -10.50
C ALA A 859 16.40 3.48 -10.80
N SER A 860 15.64 3.38 -11.88
CA SER A 860 15.19 2.13 -12.46
C SER A 860 15.43 2.12 -13.95
N ALA A 861 15.73 0.97 -14.51
CA ALA A 861 15.94 0.80 -15.94
C ALA A 861 15.40 -0.55 -16.40
N ASN A 862 14.78 -0.53 -17.56
CA ASN A 862 14.38 -1.73 -18.29
C ASN A 862 14.87 -1.62 -19.72
N LEU A 863 15.41 -2.70 -20.26
CA LEU A 863 15.84 -2.81 -21.64
C LEU A 863 15.33 -4.12 -22.19
N GLU A 864 14.50 -4.05 -23.23
CA GLU A 864 13.92 -5.20 -23.94
C GLU A 864 14.42 -5.22 -25.38
N TYR A 865 14.96 -6.35 -25.81
CA TYR A 865 15.21 -6.65 -27.21
C TYR A 865 14.20 -7.67 -27.70
N VAL A 866 13.53 -7.37 -28.79
CA VAL A 866 12.59 -8.26 -29.48
C VAL A 866 13.19 -8.63 -30.83
N ALA A 867 13.44 -9.90 -31.07
CA ALA A 867 14.01 -10.37 -32.33
C ALA A 867 13.04 -10.10 -33.49
N PRO A 868 13.48 -9.40 -34.56
CA PRO A 868 12.62 -9.07 -35.70
C PRO A 868 12.18 -10.30 -36.47
N LYS A 869 11.04 -10.16 -37.16
CA LYS A 869 10.50 -11.26 -38.03
C LYS A 869 11.49 -11.80 -39.03
N SER A 870 12.49 -11.01 -39.45
CA SER A 870 13.57 -11.40 -40.35
C SER A 870 14.49 -12.49 -39.80
N MET A 871 14.49 -12.75 -38.48
CA MET A 871 15.31 -13.76 -37.82
C MET A 871 14.71 -15.18 -37.88
N GLY A 872 13.63 -15.38 -38.63
CA GLY A 872 13.05 -16.71 -38.89
C GLY A 872 12.64 -17.45 -37.60
N PRO A 873 13.25 -18.60 -37.28
CA PRO A 873 12.88 -19.38 -36.08
C PRO A 873 13.09 -18.66 -34.74
N LEU A 874 13.90 -17.61 -34.72
CA LEU A 874 14.13 -16.77 -33.56
C LEU A 874 13.25 -15.49 -33.56
N ALA A 875 12.32 -15.35 -34.50
CA ALA A 875 11.39 -14.24 -34.52
C ALA A 875 10.60 -14.18 -33.21
N ASP A 876 10.39 -12.98 -32.74
CA ASP A 876 9.69 -12.69 -31.48
C ASP A 876 10.37 -13.23 -30.20
N PHE A 877 11.60 -13.80 -30.32
CA PHE A 877 12.41 -14.07 -29.12
C PHE A 877 12.74 -12.79 -28.39
N ARG A 878 12.57 -12.80 -27.07
CA ARG A 878 12.74 -11.61 -26.23
C ARG A 878 13.83 -11.81 -25.20
N VAL A 879 14.63 -10.75 -25.02
CA VAL A 879 15.58 -10.62 -23.90
C VAL A 879 15.27 -9.35 -23.16
N THR A 880 14.94 -9.48 -21.88
CA THR A 880 14.63 -8.33 -21.03
C THR A 880 15.64 -8.26 -19.90
N LEU A 881 16.24 -7.08 -19.75
CA LEU A 881 17.11 -6.72 -18.63
C LEU A 881 16.39 -5.68 -17.76
N ASN A 882 16.27 -5.97 -16.48
CA ASN A 882 15.66 -5.09 -15.52
C ASN A 882 16.65 -4.79 -14.40
N GLY A 883 16.76 -3.53 -13.98
CA GLY A 883 17.69 -3.10 -12.95
C GLY A 883 17.19 -1.92 -12.16
N GLY A 884 17.56 -1.88 -10.89
CA GLY A 884 17.30 -0.77 -9.99
C GLY A 884 18.57 -0.38 -9.25
N TRP A 885 18.66 0.89 -8.94
CA TRP A 885 19.71 1.46 -8.09
C TRP A 885 19.08 2.43 -7.08
N ARG A 886 19.57 2.41 -5.86
CA ARG A 886 19.19 3.35 -4.81
C ARG A 886 20.43 3.76 -4.04
N ALA A 887 20.52 5.04 -3.68
CA ALA A 887 21.56 5.50 -2.77
C ALA A 887 21.44 4.81 -1.42
N GLY A 888 22.58 4.48 -0.82
CA GLY A 888 22.62 3.93 0.53
C GLY A 888 22.02 4.89 1.54
N ARG A 889 21.35 4.38 2.56
CA ARG A 889 20.88 5.19 3.68
C ARG A 889 22.06 5.61 4.55
N HIS A 890 22.03 6.84 5.01
CA HIS A 890 22.96 7.30 6.04
C HIS A 890 22.49 6.73 7.39
N PHE A 891 23.43 6.16 8.14
CA PHE A 891 23.20 5.74 9.52
C PHE A 891 24.28 6.36 10.42
N THR A 892 23.89 6.70 11.62
CA THR A 892 24.85 7.16 12.64
C THR A 892 25.50 5.91 13.24
N TRP A 893 26.80 5.76 13.02
CA TRP A 893 27.54 4.71 13.68
C TRP A 893 27.81 5.08 15.14
N VAL A 894 27.36 4.22 16.05
CA VAL A 894 27.64 4.36 17.48
C VAL A 894 28.81 3.45 17.81
N GLY A 895 29.98 4.03 18.00
CA GLY A 895 31.17 3.30 18.38
C GLY A 895 31.14 2.76 19.79
N PRO A 896 32.13 1.92 20.14
CA PRO A 896 32.29 1.48 21.52
C PRO A 896 32.36 2.68 22.48
N GLY A 897 31.55 2.66 23.51
CA GLY A 897 31.48 3.74 24.50
C GLY A 897 30.47 4.86 24.17
N GLY A 898 29.55 4.65 23.23
CA GLY A 898 28.46 5.58 22.96
C GLY A 898 28.86 6.84 22.16
N ALA A 899 30.09 6.91 21.67
CA ALA A 899 30.53 8.03 20.84
C ALA A 899 29.86 7.95 19.45
N THR A 900 29.02 8.93 19.14
CA THR A 900 28.44 9.08 17.81
C THR A 900 29.44 9.74 16.89
N ILE A 901 29.82 9.08 15.82
CA ILE A 901 30.57 9.70 14.73
C ILE A 901 29.56 10.08 13.67
N PRO A 902 29.36 11.36 13.35
CA PRO A 902 28.48 11.77 12.23
C PRO A 902 29.02 11.14 10.93
N GLY A 903 28.17 10.40 10.24
CA GLY A 903 28.48 9.81 8.92
C GLY A 903 28.51 10.86 7.82
#